data_bcec8e772dd23a2ba554ee5f288d2487
#
_entry.id   bcec8e772dd23a2ba554ee5f288d2487
#
_cell.length_a   1.000
_cell.length_b   1.000
_cell.length_c   1.000
_cell.angle_alpha   90.00
_cell.angle_beta   90.00
_cell.angle_gamma   90.00
#
_symmetry.space_group_name_H-M   'P 1'
#
loop_
_entity.id
_entity.type
_entity.pdbx_description
1 polymer ?
#
loop_
_entity_poly.entity_id
_entity_poly.type
_entity_poly.pdbx_seq_one_letter_code
_entity_poly.pdbx_strand_id
1 'polypeptide(L)'
;MKSRFQLATSAVALTICSFSNAAFAQSTGSVDFEEEVIVVSGSRSQDVAGIQSPDSTKAKAVLTQELIERQNPGQTILDTINVIPGVNFQNNDAYGSSGGTLNIRGFDSSRISLTFDGIPLNDSGNYAIYSNQQLDPELIEQVNVNLGTTDVDSPTASAVGGTVNYRTLTPTEDFGVKLSASAGQFDFRRFFGMVNTGSLTSFGTRAFFSASKATNDNPFNNYGVVDKQQYNGKIYQPIGSDGDFISIAGNYNQNRNNFFGSLPLRNDVGRVVGALSTNRYPANNKEREYLINFPCSAIVTPVAGTAQSATTCGTEFDRRYNPSNTGSIRGASKFTLTEKLTLTVDPSYQYVKANGGGTVTAREARRDIDPTGGAANCTTVTTGAGVNCQAGYLSGAPYFGRDLNGDGDILDQFTMMAPSQTQTHRLGVISSLRYEINDDHSVRLAYTFDRARHRQTGQVGLLDATGEPLDVFPVNKPELAANGVALQKRDRLSYAILQQISSEYRGEFMDNNLVVTAGVRAPFFKRDLTNNCFTSSAGGFQECFGDAAQNTLNAGLNPTQAGPQNRVFKYDKVLPNVGFNYKFTPELSMFASFAQGLSVPGTDSLYNAFFFPITTARARPAPETTDSVDVGLRYRSGNIQAQLSGWLTKFQNRSASAYDPELDQNVYRNLGNVDKYGVDGSVSYQPIPELAVYVFGSYLKSEIKNNLAIGENADGTAVFAATAGQREGGSPKYSFGGTLRGELGPVELGITGKRTGPRNIFDTGAATYTGTFIPTGAVPSGTLGTTARTEIFGKSAPAYWLVNLDASIDLDFAGLNDTRFQLNVYNLFDQFYVGGFGGGLAQSATYSRTTGVATYGSPGFVQIGAPRTVSGTLTFKF
;
A
#
# COMPACT_ATOMS: atom_id res chain seq x y z
N MET A 1 -15.97 25.14 64.91
CA MET A 1 -15.56 25.95 63.74
C MET A 1 -14.73 25.21 62.73
N LYS A 2 -14.66 23.83 62.72
CA LYS A 2 -13.89 23.03 61.77
C LYS A 2 -14.74 22.20 60.77
N SER A 3 -16.07 22.22 60.84
CA SER A 3 -16.94 21.40 59.97
C SER A 3 -17.64 22.21 58.87
N ARG A 4 -17.49 23.53 58.82
CA ARG A 4 -18.07 24.36 57.74
C ARG A 4 -17.12 24.74 56.62
N PHE A 5 -15.81 24.40 56.78
CA PHE A 5 -14.80 24.66 55.73
C PHE A 5 -14.61 23.49 54.74
N GLN A 6 -15.05 22.28 55.13
CA GLN A 6 -14.95 21.11 54.23
C GLN A 6 -16.10 20.99 53.23
N LEU A 7 -17.23 21.63 53.45
CA LEU A 7 -18.34 21.62 52.49
C LEU A 7 -18.20 22.70 51.39
N ALA A 8 -17.44 23.76 51.63
CA ALA A 8 -17.19 24.79 50.60
C ALA A 8 -16.12 24.42 49.61
N THR A 9 -15.15 23.59 50.00
CA THR A 9 -14.11 23.06 49.09
C THR A 9 -14.62 21.94 48.18
N SER A 10 -15.62 21.16 48.65
CA SER A 10 -16.22 20.11 47.80
C SER A 10 -17.18 20.67 46.72
N ALA A 11 -17.81 21.81 46.94
CA ALA A 11 -18.70 22.45 46.00
C ALA A 11 -17.97 23.22 44.89
N VAL A 12 -16.75 23.72 45.15
CA VAL A 12 -15.89 24.37 44.15
C VAL A 12 -15.14 23.34 43.29
N ALA A 13 -14.84 22.16 43.85
CA ALA A 13 -14.23 21.05 43.06
C ALA A 13 -15.22 20.36 42.10
N LEU A 14 -16.54 20.42 42.41
CA LEU A 14 -17.56 19.85 41.51
C LEU A 14 -17.97 20.80 40.35
N THR A 15 -17.64 22.10 40.42
CA THR A 15 -17.99 23.06 39.35
C THR A 15 -16.87 23.30 38.33
N ILE A 16 -15.65 22.77 38.57
CA ILE A 16 -14.50 22.88 37.68
C ILE A 16 -14.35 21.65 36.78
N CYS A 17 -15.11 20.56 37.00
CA CYS A 17 -15.07 19.35 36.17
C CYS A 17 -16.06 19.34 35.00
N SER A 18 -16.62 20.48 34.59
CA SER A 18 -17.63 20.53 33.53
C SER A 18 -17.17 21.25 32.24
N PHE A 19 -15.89 21.45 32.03
CA PHE A 19 -15.34 21.86 30.74
C PHE A 19 -14.31 20.82 30.27
N SER A 20 -14.81 19.63 29.91
CA SER A 20 -14.06 18.71 29.11
C SER A 20 -14.00 19.30 27.70
N ASN A 21 -12.84 19.75 27.27
CA ASN A 21 -12.58 20.06 25.88
C ASN A 21 -12.86 18.79 25.05
N ALA A 22 -13.96 18.76 24.33
CA ALA A 22 -14.30 17.70 23.42
C ALA A 22 -13.21 17.65 22.32
N ALA A 23 -12.41 16.61 22.30
CA ALA A 23 -11.49 16.34 21.23
C ALA A 23 -12.30 15.81 20.04
N PHE A 24 -12.47 16.63 19.01
CA PHE A 24 -13.20 16.27 17.80
C PHE A 24 -12.43 15.23 17.02
N ALA A 25 -12.99 14.05 16.80
CA ALA A 25 -12.47 13.06 15.88
C ALA A 25 -12.70 13.54 14.45
N GLN A 26 -11.64 13.58 13.63
CA GLN A 26 -11.71 13.94 12.22
C GLN A 26 -11.76 12.67 11.38
N SER A 27 -12.78 12.49 10.53
CA SER A 27 -12.69 11.58 9.40
C SER A 27 -11.80 12.20 8.34
N THR A 28 -11.20 11.61 7.43
CA THR A 28 -10.37 12.11 6.31
C THR A 28 -9.84 13.57 6.37
N GLY A 29 -9.67 14.17 7.55
CA GLY A 29 -9.20 15.55 7.70
C GLY A 29 -10.29 16.56 8.04
N SER A 30 -11.56 16.25 7.89
CA SER A 30 -12.70 17.07 8.30
C SER A 30 -13.26 16.63 9.66
N VAL A 31 -14.08 17.47 10.24
CA VAL A 31 -14.80 17.17 11.49
C VAL A 31 -15.66 15.92 11.29
N ASP A 32 -15.53 14.94 12.16
CA ASP A 32 -16.34 13.71 12.11
C ASP A 32 -17.83 14.05 12.25
N PHE A 33 -18.64 13.49 11.37
CA PHE A 33 -20.07 13.67 11.37
C PHE A 33 -20.76 12.61 12.25
N GLU A 34 -20.01 11.60 12.67
CA GLU A 34 -20.44 10.58 13.61
C GLU A 34 -20.16 11.02 15.04
N GLU A 35 -20.90 10.47 16.01
CA GLU A 35 -20.75 10.81 17.43
C GLU A 35 -19.29 10.84 17.87
N GLU A 36 -18.95 11.85 18.65
CA GLU A 36 -17.63 12.01 19.25
C GLU A 36 -17.25 10.74 20.02
N VAL A 37 -16.30 10.00 19.50
CA VAL A 37 -15.54 9.06 20.32
C VAL A 37 -14.65 9.93 21.20
N ILE A 38 -15.14 10.28 22.38
CA ILE A 38 -14.39 11.05 23.36
C ILE A 38 -13.23 10.17 23.82
N VAL A 39 -12.06 10.39 23.26
CA VAL A 39 -10.81 9.86 23.82
C VAL A 39 -10.47 10.78 24.99
N VAL A 40 -10.99 10.47 26.16
CA VAL A 40 -10.63 11.19 27.38
C VAL A 40 -9.25 10.71 27.80
N SER A 41 -8.23 11.50 27.50
CA SER A 41 -6.91 11.30 28.10
C SER A 41 -7.03 11.56 29.59
N GLY A 42 -6.92 10.51 30.41
CA GLY A 42 -6.90 10.62 31.88
C GLY A 42 -8.07 10.00 32.64
N SER A 43 -9.19 9.64 32.01
CA SER A 43 -10.12 8.66 32.57
C SER A 43 -9.89 7.34 31.83
N ARG A 44 -9.81 6.22 32.55
CA ARG A 44 -9.78 4.89 31.93
C ARG A 44 -10.93 4.81 30.94
N SER A 45 -10.59 4.88 29.65
CA SER A 45 -11.56 4.92 28.58
C SER A 45 -12.35 3.61 28.57
N GLN A 46 -13.57 3.64 28.03
CA GLN A 46 -14.37 2.42 27.81
C GLN A 46 -13.79 1.53 26.70
N ASP A 47 -12.53 1.76 26.35
CA ASP A 47 -11.82 0.92 25.41
C ASP A 47 -11.23 -0.29 26.15
N VAL A 48 -11.25 -1.44 25.52
CA VAL A 48 -10.68 -2.66 26.06
C VAL A 48 -9.49 -3.04 25.20
N ALA A 49 -8.30 -3.00 25.80
CA ALA A 49 -7.03 -3.30 25.13
C ALA A 49 -6.70 -2.35 23.95
N GLY A 50 -7.13 -1.09 23.99
CA GLY A 50 -6.85 -0.11 22.94
C GLY A 50 -7.67 -0.25 21.66
N ILE A 51 -8.78 -1.01 21.70
CA ILE A 51 -9.67 -1.24 20.55
C ILE A 51 -11.10 -0.83 20.91
N GLN A 52 -11.70 0.00 20.05
CA GLN A 52 -13.07 0.47 20.22
C GLN A 52 -13.95 0.09 19.03
N SER A 53 -15.20 -0.24 19.30
CA SER A 53 -16.27 -0.39 18.31
C SER A 53 -17.30 0.70 18.55
N PRO A 54 -17.17 1.88 17.92
CA PRO A 54 -18.06 3.02 18.20
C PRO A 54 -19.48 2.77 17.69
N ASP A 55 -20.46 3.44 18.29
CA ASP A 55 -21.85 3.47 17.84
C ASP A 55 -21.96 4.28 16.53
N SER A 56 -21.63 3.65 15.44
CA SER A 56 -21.61 4.23 14.10
C SER A 56 -22.67 3.57 13.22
N THR A 57 -23.16 4.27 12.23
CA THR A 57 -24.07 3.74 11.21
C THR A 57 -23.38 2.79 10.22
N LYS A 58 -22.04 2.57 10.37
CA LYS A 58 -21.19 1.72 9.51
C LYS A 58 -20.46 0.66 10.32
N ALA A 59 -19.91 -0.35 9.65
CA ALA A 59 -18.93 -1.26 10.24
C ALA A 59 -17.59 -0.51 10.43
N LYS A 60 -17.29 -0.09 11.66
CA LYS A 60 -16.13 0.74 12.02
C LYS A 60 -15.39 0.15 13.22
N ALA A 61 -14.07 0.25 13.20
CA ALA A 61 -13.21 -0.01 14.35
C ALA A 61 -12.24 1.16 14.53
N VAL A 62 -11.93 1.46 15.79
CA VAL A 62 -11.00 2.52 16.17
C VAL A 62 -9.89 1.91 17.04
N LEU A 63 -8.64 2.21 16.71
CA LEU A 63 -7.47 1.83 17.49
C LEU A 63 -6.88 3.07 18.14
N THR A 64 -6.61 2.99 19.44
CA THR A 64 -6.07 4.10 20.21
C THR A 64 -4.55 4.05 20.32
N GLN A 65 -3.95 5.15 20.75
CA GLN A 65 -2.52 5.26 20.98
C GLN A 65 -2.00 4.19 21.94
N GLU A 66 -2.79 3.78 22.92
CA GLU A 66 -2.44 2.73 23.87
C GLU A 66 -2.00 1.43 23.19
N LEU A 67 -2.77 0.94 22.20
CA LEU A 67 -2.40 -0.23 21.42
C LEU A 67 -1.16 0.03 20.54
N ILE A 68 -1.08 1.23 19.96
CA ILE A 68 0.00 1.58 19.01
C ILE A 68 1.35 1.63 19.73
N GLU A 69 1.43 2.21 20.92
CA GLU A 69 2.68 2.34 21.70
C GLU A 69 3.24 0.98 22.20
N ARG A 70 2.41 -0.05 22.29
CA ARG A 70 2.82 -1.38 22.75
C ARG A 70 3.42 -2.26 21.65
N GLN A 71 3.34 -1.83 20.43
CA GLN A 71 3.85 -2.59 19.29
C GLN A 71 5.36 -2.44 19.11
N ASN A 72 5.91 -3.25 18.21
CA ASN A 72 7.33 -3.20 17.90
C ASN A 72 7.73 -1.81 17.39
N PRO A 73 8.74 -1.16 17.96
CA PRO A 73 9.13 0.19 17.59
C PRO A 73 9.45 0.34 16.12
N GLY A 74 8.90 1.39 15.50
CA GLY A 74 9.06 1.63 14.06
C GLY A 74 8.13 0.83 13.16
N GLN A 75 7.31 -0.07 13.71
CA GLN A 75 6.31 -0.83 12.96
C GLN A 75 5.26 0.09 12.31
N THR A 76 4.70 -0.33 11.20
CA THR A 76 3.73 0.47 10.47
C THR A 76 2.31 0.27 10.99
N ILE A 77 1.48 1.27 10.77
CA ILE A 77 0.05 1.22 11.09
C ILE A 77 -0.68 0.05 10.39
N LEU A 78 -0.14 -0.43 9.28
CA LEU A 78 -0.69 -1.58 8.54
C LEU A 78 -0.66 -2.86 9.37
N ASP A 79 0.36 -3.00 10.22
CA ASP A 79 0.46 -4.14 11.14
C ASP A 79 -0.44 -3.93 12.37
N THR A 80 -0.54 -2.70 12.86
CA THR A 80 -1.44 -2.33 13.95
C THR A 80 -2.88 -2.71 13.66
N ILE A 81 -3.40 -2.39 12.46
CA ILE A 81 -4.78 -2.72 12.08
C ILE A 81 -5.03 -4.22 11.84
N ASN A 82 -4.00 -5.04 11.87
CA ASN A 82 -4.09 -6.48 11.58
C ASN A 82 -4.89 -7.28 12.63
N VAL A 83 -5.20 -6.69 13.77
CA VAL A 83 -6.08 -7.25 14.81
C VAL A 83 -7.57 -6.98 14.57
N ILE A 84 -7.92 -6.18 13.55
CA ILE A 84 -9.32 -5.90 13.21
C ILE A 84 -9.90 -7.05 12.41
N PRO A 85 -11.15 -7.51 12.68
CA PRO A 85 -11.84 -8.51 11.85
C PRO A 85 -11.88 -8.08 10.39
N GLY A 86 -11.64 -9.02 9.46
CA GLY A 86 -11.65 -8.73 8.02
C GLY A 86 -10.38 -8.08 7.47
N VAL A 87 -9.48 -7.59 8.32
CA VAL A 87 -8.17 -7.05 7.94
C VAL A 87 -7.11 -8.14 7.99
N ASN A 88 -6.28 -8.21 6.95
CA ASN A 88 -5.14 -9.12 6.88
C ASN A 88 -3.94 -8.38 6.29
N PHE A 89 -2.94 -8.15 7.11
CA PHE A 89 -1.64 -7.66 6.70
C PHE A 89 -0.59 -8.74 6.93
N GLN A 90 0.25 -8.97 5.93
CA GLN A 90 1.37 -9.91 6.00
C GLN A 90 2.64 -9.15 5.78
N ASN A 91 3.44 -9.10 6.81
CA ASN A 91 4.64 -8.31 6.86
C ASN A 91 5.85 -9.10 6.33
N ASN A 92 6.69 -8.47 5.50
CA ASN A 92 7.96 -9.05 5.05
C ASN A 92 9.09 -8.77 6.03
N ASP A 93 8.89 -7.81 6.93
CA ASP A 93 9.88 -7.28 7.85
C ASP A 93 9.20 -6.92 9.17
N ALA A 94 9.66 -7.51 10.26
CA ALA A 94 9.10 -7.28 11.59
C ALA A 94 9.20 -5.82 12.08
N TYR A 95 10.04 -5.00 11.45
CA TYR A 95 10.22 -3.58 11.76
C TYR A 95 9.46 -2.64 10.81
N GLY A 96 8.73 -3.19 9.81
CA GLY A 96 7.68 -2.49 9.09
C GLY A 96 8.10 -1.65 7.89
N SER A 97 9.35 -1.69 7.42
CA SER A 97 9.80 -0.79 6.34
C SER A 97 10.09 -1.46 5.00
N SER A 98 9.97 -2.79 4.90
CA SER A 98 10.33 -3.56 3.69
C SER A 98 9.16 -4.13 2.91
N GLY A 99 7.97 -3.59 3.12
CA GLY A 99 6.79 -4.00 2.39
C GLY A 99 5.96 -5.05 3.10
N GLY A 100 4.87 -5.43 2.46
CA GLY A 100 3.90 -6.39 2.94
C GLY A 100 2.67 -6.39 2.05
N THR A 101 1.71 -7.24 2.35
CA THR A 101 0.46 -7.37 1.60
C THR A 101 -0.73 -7.09 2.51
N LEU A 102 -1.48 -6.03 2.21
CA LEU A 102 -2.71 -5.66 2.92
C LEU A 102 -3.93 -6.12 2.12
N ASN A 103 -4.88 -6.74 2.83
CA ASN A 103 -6.21 -7.04 2.34
C ASN A 103 -7.25 -6.66 3.39
N ILE A 104 -8.33 -6.00 2.97
CA ILE A 104 -9.51 -5.76 3.81
C ILE A 104 -10.73 -6.36 3.10
N ARG A 105 -11.40 -7.31 3.74
CA ARG A 105 -12.56 -8.04 3.17
C ARG A 105 -12.31 -8.55 1.74
N GLY A 106 -11.08 -8.97 1.46
CA GLY A 106 -10.68 -9.49 0.15
C GLY A 106 -10.37 -8.43 -0.91
N PHE A 107 -10.32 -7.17 -0.58
CA PHE A 107 -9.79 -6.11 -1.44
C PHE A 107 -8.33 -5.86 -1.11
N ASP A 108 -7.50 -5.76 -2.14
CA ASP A 108 -6.08 -5.44 -1.99
C ASP A 108 -5.86 -3.96 -1.68
N SER A 109 -4.63 -3.62 -1.28
CA SER A 109 -4.25 -2.27 -0.84
C SER A 109 -4.52 -1.16 -1.86
N SER A 110 -4.49 -1.46 -3.17
CA SER A 110 -4.76 -0.45 -4.21
C SER A 110 -6.23 -0.02 -4.28
N ARG A 111 -7.11 -0.76 -3.61
CA ARG A 111 -8.56 -0.54 -3.54
C ARG A 111 -9.02 -0.02 -2.18
N ILE A 112 -8.09 0.28 -1.29
CA ILE A 112 -8.32 0.79 0.06
C ILE A 112 -7.79 2.22 0.14
N SER A 113 -8.61 3.17 0.58
CA SER A 113 -8.15 4.52 0.87
C SER A 113 -7.37 4.55 2.17
N LEU A 114 -6.13 5.02 2.14
CA LEU A 114 -5.32 5.26 3.32
C LEU A 114 -4.98 6.74 3.41
N THR A 115 -5.35 7.38 4.52
CA THR A 115 -5.05 8.80 4.76
C THR A 115 -4.45 9.02 6.15
N PHE A 116 -3.65 10.08 6.29
CA PHE A 116 -3.30 10.64 7.58
C PHE A 116 -3.59 12.13 7.60
N ASP A 117 -4.30 12.59 8.61
CA ASP A 117 -4.79 13.97 8.70
C ASP A 117 -5.36 14.49 7.36
N GLY A 118 -6.12 13.64 6.63
CA GLY A 118 -6.71 13.93 5.34
C GLY A 118 -5.79 13.82 4.12
N ILE A 119 -4.47 13.66 4.29
CA ILE A 119 -3.54 13.45 3.15
C ILE A 119 -3.61 12.00 2.67
N PRO A 120 -3.90 11.74 1.38
CA PRO A 120 -3.86 10.38 0.85
C PRO A 120 -2.43 9.88 0.74
N LEU A 121 -2.20 8.69 1.30
CA LEU A 121 -0.94 7.96 1.23
C LEU A 121 -0.87 6.98 0.06
N ASN A 122 -2.00 6.68 -0.58
CA ASN A 122 -2.00 5.96 -1.84
C ASN A 122 -1.26 6.76 -2.91
N ASP A 123 -0.36 6.12 -3.63
CA ASP A 123 0.30 6.77 -4.75
C ASP A 123 -0.71 7.22 -5.80
N SER A 124 -0.44 8.35 -6.45
CA SER A 124 -1.37 8.94 -7.41
C SER A 124 -1.40 8.23 -8.77
N GLY A 125 -0.47 7.32 -9.01
CA GLY A 125 -0.41 6.50 -10.21
C GLY A 125 -1.32 5.28 -10.13
N ASN A 126 -0.90 4.26 -9.39
CA ASN A 126 -1.56 2.95 -9.29
C ASN A 126 -2.21 2.70 -7.92
N TYR A 127 -2.31 3.72 -7.08
CA TYR A 127 -2.91 3.67 -5.73
C TYR A 127 -2.21 2.72 -4.75
N ALA A 128 -0.95 2.36 -5.02
CA ALA A 128 -0.17 1.51 -4.12
C ALA A 128 0.06 2.19 -2.76
N ILE A 129 0.11 1.39 -1.71
CA ILE A 129 0.45 1.81 -0.35
C ILE A 129 1.85 1.26 -0.04
N TYR A 130 2.76 2.15 0.37
CA TYR A 130 4.15 1.79 0.68
C TYR A 130 4.40 1.88 2.17
N SER A 131 4.82 0.77 2.80
CA SER A 131 5.08 0.71 4.24
C SER A 131 6.24 1.61 4.67
N ASN A 132 7.28 1.75 3.83
CA ASN A 132 8.44 2.61 4.10
C ASN A 132 8.12 4.11 4.09
N GLN A 133 6.96 4.52 3.59
CA GLN A 133 6.51 5.92 3.54
C GLN A 133 5.59 6.31 4.71
N GLN A 134 5.30 5.37 5.61
CA GLN A 134 4.43 5.61 6.77
C GLN A 134 5.14 6.44 7.85
N LEU A 135 4.35 7.20 8.63
CA LEU A 135 4.85 7.96 9.77
C LEU A 135 5.36 7.04 10.89
N ASP A 136 6.18 7.60 11.78
CA ASP A 136 6.54 6.96 13.04
C ASP A 136 5.27 6.73 13.88
N PRO A 137 5.08 5.50 14.43
CA PRO A 137 3.87 5.17 15.17
C PRO A 137 3.66 6.01 16.42
N GLU A 138 4.74 6.52 17.02
CA GLU A 138 4.69 7.40 18.20
C GLU A 138 3.98 8.73 17.94
N LEU A 139 3.76 9.10 16.68
CA LEU A 139 3.06 10.33 16.29
C LEU A 139 1.57 10.11 16.01
N ILE A 140 1.10 8.87 16.09
CA ILE A 140 -0.28 8.51 15.75
C ILE A 140 -1.11 8.44 17.03
N GLU A 141 -2.13 9.27 17.10
CA GLU A 141 -3.07 9.31 18.22
C GLU A 141 -4.17 8.25 18.08
N GLN A 142 -4.67 8.08 16.85
CA GLN A 142 -5.83 7.23 16.58
C GLN A 142 -5.84 6.73 15.14
N VAL A 143 -6.38 5.53 14.95
CA VAL A 143 -6.64 4.95 13.63
C VAL A 143 -8.09 4.56 13.50
N ASN A 144 -8.77 5.08 12.49
CA ASN A 144 -10.14 4.73 12.12
C ASN A 144 -10.14 3.82 10.91
N VAL A 145 -10.82 2.69 11.00
CA VAL A 145 -10.98 1.74 9.90
C VAL A 145 -12.45 1.54 9.59
N ASN A 146 -12.89 1.94 8.40
CA ASN A 146 -14.22 1.65 7.88
C ASN A 146 -14.13 0.45 6.94
N LEU A 147 -14.87 -0.60 7.27
CA LEU A 147 -14.87 -1.85 6.50
C LEU A 147 -15.92 -1.78 5.37
N GLY A 148 -15.46 -1.86 4.12
CA GLY A 148 -16.35 -1.89 2.95
C GLY A 148 -17.05 -0.59 2.59
N THR A 149 -16.80 0.50 3.31
CA THR A 149 -17.41 1.82 3.06
C THR A 149 -16.34 2.91 2.93
N THR A 150 -16.66 3.97 2.21
CA THR A 150 -15.77 5.12 2.00
C THR A 150 -16.42 6.36 2.59
N ASP A 151 -15.62 7.18 3.26
CA ASP A 151 -16.10 8.47 3.77
C ASP A 151 -16.48 9.41 2.62
N VAL A 152 -17.51 10.24 2.83
CA VAL A 152 -18.08 11.09 1.77
C VAL A 152 -17.10 12.15 1.25
N ASP A 153 -16.15 12.58 2.06
CA ASP A 153 -15.11 13.56 1.72
C ASP A 153 -13.77 12.93 1.32
N SER A 154 -13.69 11.60 1.21
CA SER A 154 -12.45 10.89 0.87
C SER A 154 -11.78 11.45 -0.38
N PRO A 155 -10.49 11.84 -0.32
CA PRO A 155 -9.76 12.40 -1.45
C PRO A 155 -9.22 11.33 -2.41
N THR A 156 -9.52 10.05 -2.18
CA THR A 156 -8.96 8.94 -2.94
C THR A 156 -9.88 8.53 -4.08
N ALA A 157 -9.32 8.42 -5.28
CA ALA A 157 -10.03 7.95 -6.48
C ALA A 157 -10.17 6.42 -6.55
N SER A 158 -9.63 5.69 -5.57
CA SER A 158 -9.74 4.24 -5.45
C SER A 158 -10.02 3.86 -3.99
N ALA A 159 -11.27 3.50 -3.68
CA ALA A 159 -11.72 3.22 -2.33
C ALA A 159 -12.96 2.29 -2.31
N VAL A 160 -12.94 1.23 -3.11
CA VAL A 160 -14.05 0.27 -3.15
C VAL A 160 -14.02 -0.75 -2.02
N GLY A 161 -12.88 -0.90 -1.33
CA GLY A 161 -12.65 -1.88 -0.26
C GLY A 161 -12.78 -1.33 1.15
N GLY A 162 -12.91 -0.01 1.32
CA GLY A 162 -12.96 0.66 2.62
C GLY A 162 -11.90 1.75 2.79
N THR A 163 -11.83 2.29 4.00
CA THR A 163 -10.87 3.36 4.34
C THR A 163 -10.13 3.09 5.63
N VAL A 164 -8.89 3.55 5.70
CA VAL A 164 -8.05 3.59 6.89
C VAL A 164 -7.58 5.03 7.06
N ASN A 165 -8.05 5.69 8.10
CA ASN A 165 -7.69 7.09 8.38
C ASN A 165 -7.00 7.15 9.73
N TYR A 166 -5.80 7.72 9.80
CA TYR A 166 -5.16 7.95 11.07
C TYR A 166 -4.83 9.41 11.29
N ARG A 167 -4.89 9.78 12.56
CA ARG A 167 -4.71 11.12 13.05
C ARG A 167 -3.41 11.22 13.83
N THR A 168 -2.70 12.31 13.60
CA THR A 168 -1.49 12.61 14.34
C THR A 168 -1.78 13.35 15.63
N LEU A 169 -0.89 13.18 16.63
CA LEU A 169 -0.96 13.85 17.91
C LEU A 169 -1.17 15.36 17.77
N THR A 170 -1.92 15.94 18.72
CA THR A 170 -1.95 17.36 18.95
C THR A 170 -0.84 17.74 19.95
N PRO A 171 -0.07 18.84 19.74
CA PRO A 171 0.93 19.30 20.71
C PRO A 171 0.31 19.51 22.09
N THR A 172 1.02 19.13 23.15
CA THR A 172 0.55 19.27 24.55
C THR A 172 0.67 20.69 25.06
N GLU A 173 -0.08 21.04 26.11
CA GLU A 173 0.00 22.33 26.79
C GLU A 173 1.21 22.43 27.70
N ASP A 174 1.69 21.30 28.19
CA ASP A 174 2.89 21.19 29.00
C ASP A 174 4.11 20.89 28.15
N PHE A 175 5.25 21.38 28.59
CA PHE A 175 6.55 21.02 28.01
C PHE A 175 6.83 19.54 28.28
N GLY A 176 7.37 18.84 27.28
CA GLY A 176 7.73 17.44 27.44
C GLY A 176 8.73 16.97 26.40
N VAL A 177 9.54 16.00 26.78
CA VAL A 177 10.51 15.33 25.89
C VAL A 177 10.29 13.83 25.96
N LYS A 178 10.25 13.15 24.80
CA LYS A 178 10.22 11.69 24.68
C LYS A 178 11.42 11.23 23.89
N LEU A 179 12.25 10.37 24.48
CA LEU A 179 13.40 9.76 23.81
C LEU A 179 13.27 8.24 23.86
N SER A 180 13.49 7.57 22.74
CA SER A 180 13.47 6.10 22.68
C SER A 180 14.70 5.59 21.93
N ALA A 181 15.30 4.53 22.49
CA ALA A 181 16.41 3.79 21.87
C ALA A 181 16.05 2.31 21.80
N SER A 182 16.16 1.73 20.62
CA SER A 182 15.80 0.32 20.37
C SER A 182 16.97 -0.42 19.74
N ALA A 183 17.10 -1.71 20.11
CA ALA A 183 18.03 -2.66 19.49
C ALA A 183 17.35 -4.02 19.34
N GLY A 184 17.74 -4.80 18.34
CA GLY A 184 17.12 -6.10 18.11
C GLY A 184 17.88 -6.98 17.12
N GLN A 185 17.26 -8.10 16.76
CA GLN A 185 17.82 -9.03 15.77
C GLN A 185 17.95 -8.38 14.39
N PHE A 186 18.80 -8.96 13.53
CA PHE A 186 19.12 -8.44 12.19
C PHE A 186 19.75 -7.02 12.25
N ASP A 187 20.65 -6.81 13.20
CA ASP A 187 21.32 -5.53 13.47
C ASP A 187 20.36 -4.32 13.57
N PHE A 188 19.15 -4.57 14.07
CA PHE A 188 18.16 -3.51 14.23
C PHE A 188 18.62 -2.50 15.28
N ARG A 189 18.64 -1.24 14.88
CA ARG A 189 18.90 -0.08 15.74
C ARG A 189 17.93 1.03 15.37
N ARG A 190 17.27 1.60 16.38
CA ARG A 190 16.41 2.75 16.17
C ARG A 190 16.55 3.76 17.29
N PHE A 191 16.60 5.03 16.90
CA PHE A 191 16.52 6.17 17.80
C PHE A 191 15.34 7.04 17.39
N PHE A 192 14.57 7.47 18.37
CA PHE A 192 13.48 8.40 18.20
C PHE A 192 13.55 9.47 19.28
N GLY A 193 13.35 10.73 18.93
CA GLY A 193 13.23 11.85 19.85
C GLY A 193 12.09 12.78 19.45
N MET A 194 11.33 13.24 20.43
CA MET A 194 10.25 14.22 20.27
C MET A 194 10.32 15.24 21.41
N VAL A 195 10.11 16.49 21.07
CA VAL A 195 9.98 17.61 22.02
C VAL A 195 8.64 18.28 21.79
N ASN A 196 7.82 18.34 22.84
CA ASN A 196 6.66 19.22 22.94
C ASN A 196 7.08 20.51 23.63
N THR A 197 6.73 21.65 23.04
CA THR A 197 7.14 22.97 23.55
C THR A 197 6.34 23.45 24.76
N GLY A 198 5.21 22.82 25.00
CA GLY A 198 4.17 23.41 25.85
C GLY A 198 3.61 24.69 25.23
N SER A 199 2.86 25.42 25.98
CA SER A 199 2.28 26.70 25.57
C SER A 199 3.35 27.78 25.46
N LEU A 200 3.68 28.18 24.21
CA LEU A 200 4.72 29.19 23.89
C LEU A 200 4.24 30.63 24.09
N THR A 201 2.92 30.85 24.00
CA THR A 201 2.31 32.19 24.11
C THR A 201 1.11 32.15 25.06
N SER A 202 0.70 33.33 25.54
CA SER A 202 -0.53 33.49 26.30
C SER A 202 -1.81 33.12 25.54
N PHE A 203 -1.72 32.97 24.20
CA PHE A 203 -2.81 32.53 23.34
C PHE A 203 -2.84 31.02 23.15
N GLY A 204 -1.96 30.25 23.84
CA GLY A 204 -1.93 28.79 23.78
C GLY A 204 -1.28 28.20 22.51
N THR A 205 -0.46 29.00 21.78
CA THR A 205 0.35 28.45 20.66
C THR A 205 1.29 27.38 21.21
N ARG A 206 1.29 26.21 20.59
CA ARG A 206 2.11 25.06 21.00
C ARG A 206 2.57 24.26 19.80
N ALA A 207 3.67 23.53 19.96
CA ALA A 207 4.28 22.76 18.88
C ALA A 207 4.93 21.47 19.38
N PHE A 208 5.09 20.52 18.50
CA PHE A 208 6.06 19.44 18.67
C PHE A 208 6.99 19.32 17.48
N PHE A 209 8.17 18.78 17.72
CA PHE A 209 9.14 18.37 16.72
C PHE A 209 9.65 16.98 17.05
N SER A 210 9.80 16.10 16.05
CA SER A 210 10.39 14.78 16.23
C SER A 210 11.36 14.42 15.11
N ALA A 211 12.32 13.55 15.47
CA ALA A 211 13.23 12.94 14.52
C ALA A 211 13.47 11.48 14.89
N SER A 212 13.62 10.63 13.88
CA SER A 212 13.96 9.22 14.05
C SER A 212 14.94 8.73 13.00
N LYS A 213 15.73 7.70 13.38
CA LYS A 213 16.53 6.90 12.46
C LYS A 213 16.41 5.42 12.83
N ALA A 214 16.12 4.57 11.83
CA ALA A 214 16.05 3.11 11.98
C ALA A 214 16.89 2.43 10.91
N THR A 215 17.64 1.41 11.31
CA THR A 215 18.42 0.54 10.41
C THR A 215 18.21 -0.92 10.77
N ASN A 216 18.16 -1.80 9.80
CA ASN A 216 18.22 -3.26 9.99
C ASN A 216 18.63 -3.98 8.72
N ASP A 217 19.15 -5.20 8.89
CA ASP A 217 19.55 -6.07 7.80
C ASP A 217 18.38 -6.92 7.28
N ASN A 218 18.54 -7.41 6.04
CA ASN A 218 17.62 -8.38 5.44
C ASN A 218 17.77 -9.75 6.15
N PRO A 219 16.68 -10.32 6.67
CA PRO A 219 16.73 -11.62 7.35
C PRO A 219 16.87 -12.82 6.39
N PHE A 220 16.80 -12.62 5.07
CA PHE A 220 16.73 -13.70 4.08
C PHE A 220 17.97 -13.83 3.23
N ASN A 221 18.79 -12.80 3.12
CA ASN A 221 20.00 -12.84 2.29
C ASN A 221 21.13 -11.99 2.90
N ASN A 222 22.31 -12.08 2.30
CA ASN A 222 23.53 -11.41 2.76
C ASN A 222 23.69 -9.96 2.27
N TYR A 223 22.67 -9.35 1.70
CA TYR A 223 22.84 -8.08 1.00
C TYR A 223 21.88 -6.95 1.46
N GLY A 224 20.58 -7.21 1.48
CA GLY A 224 19.59 -6.13 1.62
C GLY A 224 19.59 -5.47 3.00
N VAL A 225 19.31 -4.19 3.01
CA VAL A 225 19.22 -3.37 4.24
C VAL A 225 18.01 -2.46 4.23
N VAL A 226 17.64 -1.96 5.40
CA VAL A 226 16.76 -0.82 5.62
C VAL A 226 17.57 0.30 6.28
N ASP A 227 17.47 1.51 5.77
CA ASP A 227 17.90 2.75 6.44
C ASP A 227 16.80 3.79 6.23
N LYS A 228 16.07 4.10 7.30
CA LYS A 228 14.95 5.03 7.31
C LYS A 228 15.21 6.18 8.27
N GLN A 229 14.96 7.40 7.81
CA GLN A 229 15.05 8.63 8.62
C GLN A 229 13.75 9.42 8.45
N GLN A 230 13.23 9.95 9.56
CA GLN A 230 12.06 10.82 9.55
C GLN A 230 12.27 12.08 10.38
N TYR A 231 11.64 13.17 9.93
CA TYR A 231 11.57 14.45 10.61
C TYR A 231 10.13 14.93 10.54
N ASN A 232 9.56 15.31 11.68
CA ASN A 232 8.15 15.72 11.75
C ASN A 232 8.02 16.94 12.66
N GLY A 233 7.01 17.77 12.39
CA GLY A 233 6.66 18.87 13.25
C GLY A 233 5.23 19.31 13.05
N LYS A 234 4.60 19.80 14.11
CA LYS A 234 3.24 20.36 14.09
C LYS A 234 3.17 21.56 15.02
N ILE A 235 2.60 22.64 14.51
CA ILE A 235 2.28 23.85 15.26
C ILE A 235 0.76 23.91 15.35
N TYR A 236 0.24 24.20 16.54
CA TYR A 236 -1.17 24.30 16.81
C TYR A 236 -1.47 25.63 17.50
N GLN A 237 -2.47 26.34 17.00
CA GLN A 237 -2.95 27.60 17.53
C GLN A 237 -4.44 27.49 17.83
N PRO A 238 -4.88 27.44 19.11
CA PRO A 238 -6.29 27.60 19.44
C PRO A 238 -6.74 29.04 19.16
N ILE A 239 -8.01 29.20 18.79
CA ILE A 239 -8.63 30.47 18.46
C ILE A 239 -9.90 30.64 19.29
N GLY A 240 -9.97 31.70 20.11
CA GLY A 240 -11.15 31.93 20.98
C GLY A 240 -11.39 30.82 21.99
N SER A 241 -12.66 30.63 22.37
CA SER A 241 -13.12 29.68 23.41
C SER A 241 -13.92 28.48 22.87
N ASP A 242 -14.28 28.48 21.57
CA ASP A 242 -15.24 27.54 20.97
C ASP A 242 -14.58 26.29 20.37
N GLY A 243 -13.32 26.02 20.76
CA GLY A 243 -12.53 24.90 20.24
C GLY A 243 -12.10 25.11 18.79
N ASP A 244 -12.11 26.34 18.32
CA ASP A 244 -11.58 26.71 17.02
C ASP A 244 -10.06 26.68 17.02
N PHE A 245 -9.48 26.34 15.87
CA PHE A 245 -8.02 26.25 15.76
C PHE A 245 -7.54 26.37 14.32
N ILE A 246 -6.26 26.67 14.20
CA ILE A 246 -5.45 26.45 13.00
C ILE A 246 -4.24 25.63 13.40
N SER A 247 -3.91 24.61 12.60
CA SER A 247 -2.67 23.86 12.73
C SER A 247 -1.95 23.73 11.40
N ILE A 248 -0.62 23.71 11.48
CA ILE A 248 0.26 23.43 10.34
C ILE A 248 1.21 22.33 10.76
N ALA A 249 1.25 21.27 9.95
CA ALA A 249 2.15 20.15 10.19
C ALA A 249 2.97 19.83 8.94
N GLY A 250 4.19 19.37 9.16
CA GLY A 250 5.09 18.94 8.10
C GLY A 250 5.82 17.67 8.47
N ASN A 251 6.13 16.86 7.46
CA ASN A 251 6.97 15.69 7.61
C ASN A 251 7.93 15.55 6.43
N TYR A 252 9.08 14.95 6.68
CA TYR A 252 10.02 14.49 5.67
C TYR A 252 10.53 13.11 6.06
N ASN A 253 10.54 12.18 5.09
CA ASN A 253 10.94 10.80 5.26
C ASN A 253 11.93 10.42 4.16
N GLN A 254 13.07 9.89 4.53
CA GLN A 254 14.10 9.39 3.64
C GLN A 254 14.33 7.90 3.89
N ASN A 255 14.26 7.10 2.84
CA ASN A 255 14.55 5.68 2.87
C ASN A 255 15.66 5.34 1.89
N ARG A 256 16.53 4.42 2.31
CA ARG A 256 17.58 3.81 1.51
C ARG A 256 17.53 2.30 1.77
N ASN A 257 16.52 1.67 1.22
CA ASN A 257 16.19 0.28 1.53
C ASN A 257 16.07 -0.61 0.30
N ASN A 258 16.19 -1.91 0.54
CA ASN A 258 15.86 -2.97 -0.40
C ASN A 258 14.49 -3.58 -0.04
N PHE A 259 13.84 -4.24 -0.99
CA PHE A 259 12.70 -5.09 -0.70
C PHE A 259 13.15 -6.42 -0.12
N PHE A 260 12.41 -6.93 0.88
CA PHE A 260 12.68 -8.20 1.53
C PHE A 260 11.65 -9.27 1.15
N GLY A 261 12.01 -10.52 1.41
CA GLY A 261 11.09 -11.65 1.50
C GLY A 261 10.50 -12.18 0.20
N SER A 262 10.83 -11.60 -0.95
CA SER A 262 10.32 -12.07 -2.24
C SER A 262 11.30 -13.04 -2.89
N LEU A 263 10.87 -14.28 -3.11
CA LEU A 263 11.69 -15.33 -3.74
C LEU A 263 11.03 -15.87 -5.02
N PRO A 264 11.78 -16.05 -6.11
CA PRO A 264 11.28 -16.71 -7.31
C PRO A 264 11.16 -18.22 -7.07
N LEU A 265 10.05 -18.79 -7.47
CA LEU A 265 9.77 -20.20 -7.29
C LEU A 265 10.87 -21.12 -7.84
N ARG A 266 11.37 -20.81 -9.02
CA ARG A 266 12.34 -21.64 -9.74
C ARG A 266 13.76 -21.61 -9.22
N ASN A 267 14.12 -20.63 -8.35
CA ASN A 267 15.50 -20.37 -7.97
C ASN A 267 15.71 -20.38 -6.45
N ASP A 268 14.66 -20.57 -5.67
CA ASP A 268 14.70 -20.45 -4.22
C ASP A 268 15.77 -21.34 -3.59
N VAL A 269 15.70 -22.62 -3.93
CA VAL A 269 16.54 -23.64 -3.30
C VAL A 269 17.97 -23.60 -3.82
N GLY A 270 18.19 -23.26 -5.08
CA GLY A 270 19.53 -23.16 -5.67
C GLY A 270 20.41 -22.07 -5.10
N ARG A 271 19.86 -21.19 -4.27
CA ARG A 271 20.58 -20.09 -3.61
C ARG A 271 21.01 -20.40 -2.17
N VAL A 272 20.44 -21.43 -1.59
CA VAL A 272 20.81 -21.89 -0.25
C VAL A 272 21.96 -22.87 -0.36
N VAL A 273 23.02 -22.69 0.43
CA VAL A 273 24.21 -23.56 0.42
C VAL A 273 23.78 -24.99 0.72
N GLY A 274 24.09 -25.91 -0.20
CA GLY A 274 23.75 -27.34 -0.08
C GLY A 274 22.29 -27.66 -0.41
N ALA A 275 21.49 -26.71 -0.86
CA ALA A 275 20.10 -26.96 -1.26
C ALA A 275 20.02 -27.60 -2.65
N LEU A 276 18.91 -28.33 -2.86
CA LEU A 276 18.63 -28.96 -4.15
C LEU A 276 18.10 -27.93 -5.15
N SER A 277 18.62 -27.96 -6.36
CA SER A 277 18.07 -27.19 -7.47
C SER A 277 16.75 -27.79 -7.94
N THR A 278 15.64 -27.38 -7.36
CA THR A 278 14.28 -27.79 -7.71
C THR A 278 13.39 -26.59 -7.96
N ASN A 279 12.45 -26.73 -8.87
CA ASN A 279 11.45 -25.69 -9.13
C ASN A 279 10.33 -25.78 -8.09
N ARG A 280 10.53 -25.22 -6.91
CA ARG A 280 9.55 -25.15 -5.84
C ARG A 280 9.81 -23.97 -4.91
N TYR A 281 8.81 -23.58 -4.13
CA TYR A 281 9.01 -22.59 -3.07
C TYR A 281 9.79 -23.18 -1.89
N PRO A 282 10.47 -22.32 -1.09
CA PRO A 282 11.05 -22.73 0.16
C PRO A 282 9.98 -23.39 1.05
N ALA A 283 10.35 -24.49 1.73
CA ALA A 283 9.42 -25.28 2.52
C ALA A 283 9.64 -25.16 4.03
N ASN A 284 10.77 -24.61 4.47
CA ASN A 284 11.15 -24.53 5.87
C ASN A 284 12.07 -23.36 6.14
N ASN A 285 12.37 -23.10 7.42
CA ASN A 285 13.16 -21.94 7.86
C ASN A 285 14.59 -21.90 7.28
N LYS A 286 15.21 -23.03 7.00
CA LYS A 286 16.54 -23.08 6.42
C LYS A 286 16.55 -22.66 4.94
N GLU A 287 15.49 -23.03 4.22
CA GLU A 287 15.38 -22.74 2.78
C GLU A 287 14.96 -21.30 2.48
N ARG A 288 14.49 -20.53 3.44
CA ARG A 288 14.17 -19.11 3.26
C ARG A 288 15.42 -18.22 3.16
N GLU A 289 16.57 -18.70 3.65
CA GLU A 289 17.83 -17.98 3.60
C GLU A 289 18.59 -18.33 2.32
N TYR A 290 19.14 -17.33 1.66
CA TYR A 290 19.93 -17.51 0.44
C TYR A 290 21.04 -16.47 0.34
N LEU A 291 22.12 -16.82 -0.38
CA LEU A 291 23.17 -15.88 -0.72
C LEU A 291 22.95 -15.34 -2.12
N ILE A 292 23.13 -14.05 -2.28
CA ILE A 292 23.21 -13.42 -3.60
C ILE A 292 24.67 -13.28 -4.02
N ASN A 293 24.89 -13.09 -5.33
CA ASN A 293 26.23 -12.84 -5.84
C ASN A 293 26.69 -11.42 -5.47
N PHE A 294 27.35 -11.31 -4.33
CA PHE A 294 27.85 -10.05 -3.77
C PHE A 294 29.10 -10.31 -2.93
N PRO A 295 30.17 -9.50 -3.04
CA PRO A 295 30.37 -8.49 -4.09
C PRO A 295 30.45 -9.12 -5.50
N CYS A 296 30.08 -8.34 -6.52
CA CYS A 296 30.07 -8.76 -7.93
C CYS A 296 30.89 -7.78 -8.78
N SER A 297 31.20 -8.15 -10.02
CA SER A 297 31.85 -7.23 -10.96
C SER A 297 30.80 -6.66 -11.93
N ALA A 298 30.46 -5.39 -11.77
CA ALA A 298 29.60 -4.67 -12.70
C ALA A 298 30.37 -4.11 -13.90
N ILE A 299 31.69 -4.06 -13.80
CA ILE A 299 32.60 -3.45 -14.76
C ILE A 299 33.42 -4.54 -15.45
N VAL A 300 33.62 -4.42 -16.76
CA VAL A 300 34.50 -5.30 -17.56
C VAL A 300 35.91 -4.71 -17.66
N THR A 301 36.92 -5.57 -17.76
CA THR A 301 38.28 -5.13 -18.08
C THR A 301 38.36 -4.81 -19.56
N PRO A 302 38.76 -3.59 -19.98
CA PRO A 302 38.79 -3.18 -21.38
C PRO A 302 39.77 -4.02 -22.19
N VAL A 303 39.32 -4.57 -23.32
CA VAL A 303 40.14 -5.30 -24.29
C VAL A 303 39.66 -5.02 -25.72
N ALA A 304 40.34 -4.15 -26.43
CA ALA A 304 39.95 -3.70 -27.77
C ALA A 304 39.69 -4.85 -28.73
N GLY A 305 38.62 -4.78 -29.47
CA GLY A 305 38.22 -5.75 -30.51
C GLY A 305 37.64 -7.05 -29.95
N THR A 306 37.34 -7.15 -28.69
CA THR A 306 36.81 -8.34 -28.02
C THR A 306 35.58 -8.02 -27.22
N ALA A 307 34.44 -8.65 -27.54
CA ALA A 307 33.22 -8.49 -26.78
C ALA A 307 33.34 -9.03 -25.33
N GLN A 308 33.05 -8.23 -24.37
CA GLN A 308 33.15 -8.56 -22.95
C GLN A 308 31.76 -8.40 -22.28
N SER A 309 31.56 -9.13 -21.21
CA SER A 309 30.33 -9.05 -20.42
C SER A 309 30.67 -9.01 -18.93
N ALA A 310 30.12 -8.04 -18.23
CA ALA A 310 30.16 -7.98 -16.78
C ALA A 310 29.53 -9.24 -16.18
N THR A 311 30.04 -9.70 -15.07
CA THR A 311 29.38 -10.74 -14.28
C THR A 311 28.11 -10.16 -13.68
N THR A 312 27.07 -10.97 -13.58
CA THR A 312 25.81 -10.51 -12.99
C THR A 312 25.97 -10.21 -11.52
N CYS A 313 25.58 -9.02 -11.11
CA CYS A 313 25.56 -8.59 -9.72
C CYS A 313 24.27 -8.98 -9.00
N GLY A 314 23.81 -10.20 -9.17
CA GLY A 314 22.49 -10.61 -8.81
C GLY A 314 21.45 -10.14 -9.82
N THR A 315 20.23 -10.63 -9.70
CA THR A 315 19.11 -10.18 -10.53
C THR A 315 18.49 -8.93 -9.97
N GLU A 316 17.64 -8.24 -10.74
CA GLU A 316 16.77 -7.17 -10.23
C GLU A 316 15.99 -7.64 -8.99
N PHE A 317 15.60 -8.90 -8.96
CA PHE A 317 14.90 -9.51 -7.85
C PHE A 317 15.74 -9.59 -6.58
N ASP A 318 17.02 -9.93 -6.69
CA ASP A 318 17.92 -10.11 -5.55
C ASP A 318 18.36 -8.78 -4.93
N ARG A 319 18.56 -7.77 -5.78
CA ARG A 319 19.15 -6.47 -5.45
C ARG A 319 18.16 -5.33 -5.66
N ARG A 320 16.92 -5.52 -5.22
CA ARG A 320 15.82 -4.56 -5.43
C ARG A 320 15.97 -3.33 -4.56
N TYR A 321 16.63 -2.31 -5.09
CA TYR A 321 16.68 -0.99 -4.47
C TYR A 321 15.31 -0.34 -4.48
N ASN A 322 14.90 0.19 -3.33
CA ASN A 322 13.62 0.88 -3.15
C ASN A 322 13.77 2.20 -2.38
N PRO A 323 14.71 3.07 -2.78
CA PRO A 323 14.91 4.34 -2.10
C PRO A 323 13.73 5.27 -2.34
N SER A 324 13.42 6.08 -1.31
CA SER A 324 12.43 7.14 -1.44
C SER A 324 12.77 8.36 -0.59
N ASN A 325 12.39 9.52 -1.11
CA ASN A 325 12.31 10.78 -0.39
C ASN A 325 10.86 11.24 -0.49
N THR A 326 10.18 11.33 0.65
CA THR A 326 8.78 11.76 0.70
C THR A 326 8.60 12.84 1.74
N GLY A 327 7.65 13.74 1.53
CA GLY A 327 7.34 14.77 2.50
C GLY A 327 6.00 15.40 2.23
N SER A 328 5.44 16.04 3.25
CA SER A 328 4.21 16.79 3.12
C SER A 328 4.18 18.01 4.03
N ILE A 329 3.39 18.99 3.64
CA ILE A 329 2.95 20.10 4.49
C ILE A 329 1.43 20.08 4.43
N ARG A 330 0.77 20.20 5.58
CA ARG A 330 -0.68 20.22 5.68
C ARG A 330 -1.15 21.22 6.71
N GLY A 331 -2.25 21.88 6.39
CA GLY A 331 -3.03 22.68 7.32
C GLY A 331 -4.25 21.88 7.78
N ALA A 332 -4.70 22.14 8.97
CA ALA A 332 -6.04 21.76 9.44
C ALA A 332 -6.63 22.92 10.22
N SER A 333 -7.92 23.14 10.06
CA SER A 333 -8.59 24.28 10.71
C SER A 333 -10.03 23.96 11.09
N LYS A 334 -10.52 24.65 12.12
CA LYS A 334 -11.92 24.70 12.48
C LYS A 334 -12.28 26.13 12.80
N PHE A 335 -13.40 26.61 12.27
CA PHE A 335 -13.93 27.95 12.51
C PHE A 335 -15.44 27.86 12.78
N THR A 336 -15.85 28.21 13.97
CA THR A 336 -17.25 28.37 14.37
C THR A 336 -17.73 29.75 13.89
N LEU A 337 -18.33 29.80 12.71
CA LEU A 337 -18.77 31.03 12.06
C LEU A 337 -20.00 31.64 12.75
N THR A 338 -20.88 30.77 13.25
CA THR A 338 -22.03 31.10 14.09
C THR A 338 -22.30 29.92 15.02
N GLU A 339 -23.18 30.04 16.00
CA GLU A 339 -23.59 28.95 16.89
C GLU A 339 -24.04 27.68 16.14
N LYS A 340 -24.43 27.80 14.86
CA LYS A 340 -24.94 26.69 14.05
C LYS A 340 -24.09 26.38 12.81
N LEU A 341 -23.05 27.10 12.55
CA LEU A 341 -22.29 26.99 11.28
C LEU A 341 -20.80 26.86 11.54
N THR A 342 -20.26 25.71 11.22
CA THR A 342 -18.82 25.39 11.36
C THR A 342 -18.20 25.20 9.98
N LEU A 343 -17.04 25.81 9.75
CA LEU A 343 -16.22 25.68 8.54
C LEU A 343 -14.91 24.98 8.88
N THR A 344 -14.51 24.02 8.06
CA THR A 344 -13.14 23.46 8.06
C THR A 344 -12.50 23.68 6.68
N VAL A 345 -11.19 23.96 6.66
CA VAL A 345 -10.40 24.08 5.42
C VAL A 345 -9.02 23.50 5.67
N ASP A 346 -8.74 22.36 5.04
CA ASP A 346 -7.54 21.57 5.25
C ASP A 346 -6.73 21.45 3.95
N PRO A 347 -5.84 22.43 3.67
CA PRO A 347 -4.97 22.39 2.50
C PRO A 347 -3.78 21.46 2.73
N SER A 348 -3.30 20.83 1.65
CA SER A 348 -2.13 19.97 1.72
C SER A 348 -1.26 20.06 0.46
N TYR A 349 0.03 19.83 0.67
CA TYR A 349 1.00 19.58 -0.39
C TYR A 349 1.83 18.34 -0.05
N GLN A 350 2.01 17.44 -1.02
CA GLN A 350 2.81 16.24 -0.88
C GLN A 350 3.85 16.14 -2.00
N TYR A 351 5.06 15.73 -1.62
CA TYR A 351 6.16 15.42 -2.52
C TYR A 351 6.58 13.95 -2.35
N VAL A 352 6.76 13.25 -3.47
CA VAL A 352 7.30 11.88 -3.50
C VAL A 352 8.34 11.79 -4.61
N LYS A 353 9.54 11.30 -4.28
CA LYS A 353 10.54 10.83 -5.23
C LYS A 353 10.95 9.43 -4.80
N ALA A 354 10.66 8.43 -5.62
CA ALA A 354 10.88 7.03 -5.27
C ALA A 354 11.37 6.25 -6.48
N ASN A 355 12.22 5.25 -6.21
CA ASN A 355 12.65 4.27 -7.17
C ASN A 355 12.19 2.87 -6.73
N GLY A 356 12.00 1.99 -7.70
CA GLY A 356 11.80 0.56 -7.48
C GLY A 356 12.46 -0.22 -8.59
N GLY A 357 13.24 -1.24 -8.25
CA GLY A 357 13.88 -2.08 -9.21
C GLY A 357 15.38 -2.26 -8.97
N GLY A 358 16.07 -2.80 -9.93
CA GLY A 358 17.45 -3.19 -9.80
C GLY A 358 18.26 -2.99 -11.07
N THR A 359 19.05 -4.00 -11.43
CA THR A 359 20.04 -3.95 -12.49
C THR A 359 19.50 -4.42 -13.84
N VAL A 360 20.12 -3.97 -14.92
CA VAL A 360 19.86 -4.34 -16.30
C VAL A 360 21.19 -4.56 -17.03
N THR A 361 21.21 -5.46 -18.02
CA THR A 361 22.34 -5.60 -18.94
C THR A 361 22.24 -4.50 -19.99
N ALA A 362 23.15 -3.54 -19.91
CA ALA A 362 23.32 -2.46 -20.87
C ALA A 362 24.29 -2.87 -21.99
N ARG A 363 24.16 -2.30 -23.16
CA ARG A 363 24.98 -2.61 -24.34
C ARG A 363 25.59 -1.34 -24.91
N GLU A 364 26.87 -1.35 -25.22
CA GLU A 364 27.53 -0.29 -25.97
C GLU A 364 27.00 -0.18 -27.40
N ALA A 365 26.72 -1.34 -28.02
CA ALA A 365 26.17 -1.44 -29.36
C ALA A 365 24.88 -0.59 -29.53
N ARG A 366 24.54 -0.33 -30.78
CA ARG A 366 23.19 0.03 -31.23
C ARG A 366 22.34 -1.21 -31.46
N ARG A 367 21.05 -1.02 -31.61
CA ARG A 367 20.12 -2.09 -31.99
C ARG A 367 19.54 -1.84 -33.36
N ASP A 368 19.48 -2.91 -34.17
CA ASP A 368 18.68 -2.91 -35.41
C ASP A 368 17.18 -2.88 -35.04
N ILE A 369 16.46 -1.90 -35.56
CA ILE A 369 15.02 -1.72 -35.35
C ILE A 369 14.19 -2.16 -36.55
N ASP A 370 14.82 -2.69 -37.60
CA ASP A 370 14.12 -3.20 -38.78
C ASP A 370 13.45 -4.57 -38.47
N PRO A 371 12.11 -4.65 -38.49
CA PRO A 371 11.41 -5.90 -38.23
C PRO A 371 11.57 -6.97 -39.33
N THR A 372 12.06 -6.60 -40.51
CA THR A 372 12.23 -7.52 -41.63
C THR A 372 13.50 -8.38 -41.56
N GLY A 373 14.38 -8.09 -40.57
CA GLY A 373 15.45 -9.01 -40.18
C GLY A 373 16.65 -9.10 -41.11
N GLY A 374 17.01 -8.00 -41.76
CA GLY A 374 18.37 -7.86 -42.28
C GLY A 374 19.32 -7.72 -41.11
N ALA A 375 20.17 -8.70 -40.79
CA ALA A 375 21.11 -8.62 -39.69
C ALA A 375 22.14 -7.49 -39.93
N ALA A 376 21.73 -6.24 -39.72
CA ALA A 376 22.65 -5.11 -39.74
C ALA A 376 23.58 -5.28 -38.52
N ASN A 377 24.88 -5.30 -38.80
CA ASN A 377 25.87 -5.32 -37.71
C ASN A 377 25.91 -3.93 -37.03
N CYS A 378 25.19 -3.81 -35.96
CA CYS A 378 25.07 -2.55 -35.20
C CYS A 378 26.17 -2.37 -34.13
N THR A 379 27.30 -3.07 -34.27
CA THR A 379 28.45 -3.07 -33.36
C THR A 379 29.61 -2.19 -33.81
N THR A 380 29.45 -1.40 -34.88
CA THR A 380 30.51 -0.49 -35.36
C THR A 380 30.34 0.92 -34.84
N VAL A 381 31.44 1.55 -34.43
CA VAL A 381 31.48 2.94 -33.92
C VAL A 381 31.11 3.95 -35.02
N THR A 382 31.43 3.63 -36.30
CA THR A 382 31.18 4.52 -37.41
C THR A 382 29.69 4.68 -37.72
N THR A 383 29.23 5.91 -37.69
CA THR A 383 27.88 6.35 -38.12
C THR A 383 27.70 6.05 -39.60
N GLY A 384 27.19 4.92 -39.99
CA GLY A 384 26.96 4.61 -41.41
C GLY A 384 26.72 3.15 -41.74
N ALA A 385 27.01 2.26 -40.87
CA ALA A 385 26.71 0.83 -41.10
C ALA A 385 25.30 0.53 -40.61
N GLY A 386 24.34 0.51 -41.51
CA GLY A 386 22.94 0.20 -41.29
C GLY A 386 22.12 1.40 -40.82
N VAL A 387 21.34 1.96 -41.72
CA VAL A 387 20.41 3.11 -41.46
C VAL A 387 19.47 2.84 -40.28
N ASN A 388 19.27 1.56 -39.92
CA ASN A 388 18.31 1.12 -38.90
C ASN A 388 18.95 0.87 -37.51
N CYS A 389 20.28 1.08 -37.35
CA CYS A 389 20.97 0.88 -36.07
C CYS A 389 20.78 2.07 -35.12
N GLN A 390 19.95 1.93 -34.12
CA GLN A 390 19.58 3.01 -33.22
C GLN A 390 20.06 2.81 -31.77
N ALA A 391 20.36 3.91 -31.09
CA ALA A 391 20.53 3.95 -29.64
C ALA A 391 19.18 4.18 -28.97
N GLY A 392 18.96 3.66 -27.77
CA GLY A 392 17.70 3.80 -27.04
C GLY A 392 17.53 2.76 -25.95
N TYR A 393 16.42 2.84 -25.22
CA TYR A 393 15.99 1.74 -24.36
C TYR A 393 15.01 0.87 -25.14
N LEU A 394 15.49 -0.24 -25.66
CA LEU A 394 14.84 -1.04 -26.69
C LEU A 394 14.75 -2.51 -26.23
N SER A 395 13.61 -3.15 -26.42
CA SER A 395 13.36 -4.55 -26.01
C SER A 395 13.83 -4.89 -24.60
N GLY A 396 13.66 -3.95 -23.66
CA GLY A 396 13.98 -4.14 -22.25
C GLY A 396 15.45 -3.90 -21.87
N ALA A 397 16.30 -3.42 -22.79
CA ALA A 397 17.70 -3.14 -22.54
C ALA A 397 18.14 -1.77 -23.09
N PRO A 398 19.06 -1.06 -22.42
CA PRO A 398 19.67 0.16 -22.94
C PRO A 398 20.76 -0.17 -23.95
N TYR A 399 20.74 0.50 -25.12
CA TYR A 399 21.73 0.47 -26.20
C TYR A 399 22.30 1.87 -26.36
N PHE A 400 23.60 2.04 -26.07
CA PHE A 400 24.22 3.37 -25.97
C PHE A 400 24.75 3.91 -27.30
N GLY A 401 25.19 3.05 -28.19
CA GLY A 401 25.83 3.42 -29.47
C GLY A 401 27.18 4.10 -29.28
N ARG A 402 27.80 3.93 -28.11
CA ARG A 402 29.13 4.48 -27.77
C ARG A 402 29.94 3.55 -26.91
N ASP A 403 31.25 3.69 -27.00
CA ASP A 403 32.21 3.10 -26.12
C ASP A 403 32.05 3.67 -24.69
N LEU A 404 31.85 2.81 -23.70
CA LEU A 404 31.64 3.16 -22.29
C LEU A 404 32.91 2.95 -21.43
N ASN A 405 33.82 2.05 -21.83
CA ASN A 405 35.01 1.71 -21.09
C ASN A 405 36.30 2.28 -21.67
N GLY A 406 36.26 2.85 -22.90
CA GLY A 406 37.37 3.56 -23.52
C GLY A 406 38.36 2.64 -24.26
N ASP A 407 37.96 1.42 -24.67
CA ASP A 407 38.81 0.48 -25.35
C ASP A 407 38.79 0.61 -26.89
N GLY A 408 37.92 1.47 -27.44
CA GLY A 408 37.88 1.85 -28.83
C GLY A 408 36.86 1.06 -29.64
N ASP A 409 36.04 0.22 -29.01
CA ASP A 409 34.95 -0.49 -29.71
C ASP A 409 33.57 -0.24 -29.02
N ILE A 410 32.52 -0.93 -29.43
CA ILE A 410 31.19 -0.89 -28.85
C ILE A 410 30.59 -2.28 -28.75
N LEU A 411 31.39 -3.26 -28.38
CA LEU A 411 31.00 -4.66 -28.32
C LEU A 411 30.49 -5.09 -26.94
N ASP A 412 30.74 -4.28 -25.91
CA ASP A 412 30.69 -4.69 -24.54
C ASP A 412 29.29 -4.61 -23.92
N GLN A 413 29.11 -5.38 -22.85
CA GLN A 413 27.91 -5.41 -22.03
C GLN A 413 28.25 -5.10 -20.56
N PHE A 414 27.50 -4.20 -19.98
CA PHE A 414 27.67 -3.73 -18.61
C PHE A 414 26.46 -4.07 -17.77
N THR A 415 26.65 -4.30 -16.48
CA THR A 415 25.56 -4.28 -15.51
C THR A 415 25.36 -2.85 -15.02
N MET A 416 24.15 -2.30 -15.23
CA MET A 416 23.80 -0.94 -14.84
C MET A 416 22.51 -0.92 -14.03
N MET A 417 22.30 0.11 -13.23
CA MET A 417 21.03 0.35 -12.56
C MET A 417 20.01 0.96 -13.53
N ALA A 418 18.80 0.39 -13.60
CA ALA A 418 17.68 0.91 -14.39
C ALA A 418 16.36 0.81 -13.62
N PRO A 419 16.15 1.64 -12.58
CA PRO A 419 14.97 1.57 -11.73
C PRO A 419 13.73 2.10 -12.42
N SER A 420 12.55 1.75 -11.90
CA SER A 420 11.30 2.46 -12.17
C SER A 420 11.21 3.65 -11.22
N GLN A 421 11.39 4.85 -11.75
CA GLN A 421 11.32 6.08 -10.96
C GLN A 421 9.96 6.73 -11.04
N THR A 422 9.49 7.25 -9.90
CA THR A 422 8.34 8.14 -9.80
C THR A 422 8.74 9.44 -9.12
N GLN A 423 8.18 10.55 -9.59
CA GLN A 423 8.28 11.85 -8.95
C GLN A 423 6.91 12.50 -8.98
N THR A 424 6.36 12.77 -7.80
CA THR A 424 5.01 13.30 -7.64
C THR A 424 5.02 14.60 -6.85
N HIS A 425 4.27 15.58 -7.36
CA HIS A 425 3.87 16.78 -6.64
C HIS A 425 2.35 16.79 -6.58
N ARG A 426 1.78 16.79 -5.40
CA ARG A 426 0.34 16.68 -5.17
C ARG A 426 -0.14 17.84 -4.30
N LEU A 427 -1.17 18.52 -4.75
CA LEU A 427 -1.87 19.58 -4.03
C LEU A 427 -3.28 19.12 -3.73
N GLY A 428 -3.73 19.30 -2.50
CA GLY A 428 -5.07 18.93 -2.07
C GLY A 428 -5.70 20.01 -1.19
N VAL A 429 -7.02 20.03 -1.18
CA VAL A 429 -7.83 20.79 -0.23
C VAL A 429 -9.07 19.96 0.08
N ILE A 430 -9.33 19.73 1.37
CA ILE A 430 -10.62 19.24 1.86
C ILE A 430 -11.26 20.39 2.63
N SER A 431 -12.46 20.77 2.26
CA SER A 431 -13.19 21.83 2.97
C SER A 431 -14.60 21.35 3.23
N SER A 432 -15.12 21.58 4.43
CA SER A 432 -16.51 21.29 4.74
C SER A 432 -17.19 22.40 5.51
N LEU A 433 -18.47 22.57 5.23
CA LEU A 433 -19.36 23.45 5.89
C LEU A 433 -20.45 22.62 6.56
N ARG A 434 -20.49 22.62 7.89
CA ARG A 434 -21.49 21.92 8.69
C ARG A 434 -22.49 22.92 9.24
N TYR A 435 -23.78 22.65 9.06
CA TYR A 435 -24.87 23.45 9.57
C TYR A 435 -25.73 22.60 10.53
N GLU A 436 -25.82 23.03 11.78
CA GLU A 436 -26.72 22.49 12.82
C GLU A 436 -28.12 23.08 12.61
N ILE A 437 -29.05 22.29 12.10
CA ILE A 437 -30.45 22.70 11.95
C ILE A 437 -31.04 22.91 13.34
N ASN A 438 -30.81 21.94 14.22
CA ASN A 438 -31.07 21.93 15.66
C ASN A 438 -30.12 20.93 16.33
N ASP A 439 -30.29 20.63 17.60
CA ASP A 439 -29.43 19.75 18.38
C ASP A 439 -29.40 18.31 17.84
N ASP A 440 -30.49 17.85 17.20
CA ASP A 440 -30.67 16.49 16.72
C ASP A 440 -30.35 16.34 15.21
N HIS A 441 -30.28 17.43 14.47
CA HIS A 441 -30.19 17.38 13.01
C HIS A 441 -29.10 18.28 12.46
N SER A 442 -28.23 17.72 11.64
CA SER A 442 -27.16 18.46 10.98
C SER A 442 -26.99 18.07 9.52
N VAL A 443 -26.47 19.00 8.72
CA VAL A 443 -26.14 18.81 7.30
C VAL A 443 -24.71 19.28 7.08
N ARG A 444 -23.95 18.51 6.35
CA ARG A 444 -22.59 18.86 5.93
C ARG A 444 -22.54 18.93 4.41
N LEU A 445 -21.95 19.99 3.88
CA LEU A 445 -21.53 20.12 2.48
C LEU A 445 -20.00 20.14 2.43
N ALA A 446 -19.39 19.28 1.63
CA ALA A 446 -17.95 19.26 1.50
C ALA A 446 -17.50 19.35 0.05
N TYR A 447 -16.34 19.99 -0.14
CA TYR A 447 -15.62 20.04 -1.39
C TYR A 447 -14.23 19.49 -1.22
N THR A 448 -13.88 18.51 -2.06
CA THR A 448 -12.56 17.89 -2.09
C THR A 448 -11.90 18.19 -3.44
N PHE A 449 -10.74 18.80 -3.39
CA PHE A 449 -9.87 18.98 -4.54
C PHE A 449 -8.57 18.23 -4.33
N ASP A 450 -8.13 17.47 -5.34
CA ASP A 450 -6.83 16.82 -5.35
C ASP A 450 -6.23 16.87 -6.76
N ARG A 451 -4.99 17.33 -6.87
CA ARG A 451 -4.26 17.39 -8.13
C ARG A 451 -2.84 16.92 -7.96
N ALA A 452 -2.54 15.76 -8.55
CA ALA A 452 -1.20 15.20 -8.59
C ALA A 452 -0.58 15.34 -9.99
N ARG A 453 0.65 15.89 -10.05
CA ARG A 453 1.54 15.79 -11.19
C ARG A 453 2.47 14.61 -10.93
N HIS A 454 2.29 13.52 -11.68
CA HIS A 454 2.98 12.27 -11.49
C HIS A 454 3.86 11.96 -12.72
N ARG A 455 5.17 12.11 -12.54
CA ARG A 455 6.20 11.83 -13.54
C ARG A 455 6.75 10.43 -13.33
N GLN A 456 6.76 9.60 -14.35
CA GLN A 456 7.33 8.25 -14.33
C GLN A 456 8.43 8.15 -15.38
N THR A 457 9.64 7.81 -14.93
CA THR A 457 10.83 7.65 -15.78
C THR A 457 11.60 6.39 -15.38
N GLY A 458 12.77 6.20 -15.93
CA GLY A 458 13.60 5.05 -15.62
C GLY A 458 14.98 5.22 -16.24
N GLN A 459 15.67 6.31 -15.86
CA GLN A 459 17.01 6.63 -16.32
C GLN A 459 17.99 5.53 -15.89
N VAL A 460 18.95 5.25 -16.76
CA VAL A 460 20.03 4.31 -16.51
C VAL A 460 21.16 5.02 -15.79
N GLY A 461 21.74 4.37 -14.78
CA GLY A 461 22.85 4.87 -13.98
C GLY A 461 23.94 3.83 -13.76
N LEU A 462 25.13 4.31 -13.44
CA LEU A 462 26.30 3.46 -13.21
C LEU A 462 26.24 2.77 -11.84
N LEU A 463 26.85 1.60 -11.81
CA LEU A 463 27.25 0.90 -10.58
C LEU A 463 28.76 1.08 -10.39
N ASP A 464 29.23 0.96 -9.16
CA ASP A 464 30.66 0.81 -8.87
C ASP A 464 31.14 -0.61 -9.22
N ALA A 465 32.44 -0.87 -9.02
CA ALA A 465 33.04 -2.17 -9.32
C ALA A 465 32.45 -3.33 -8.49
N THR A 466 31.82 -3.04 -7.35
CA THR A 466 31.21 -4.02 -6.46
C THR A 466 29.72 -4.22 -6.76
N GLY A 467 29.14 -3.41 -7.67
CA GLY A 467 27.74 -3.47 -8.07
C GLY A 467 26.82 -2.58 -7.25
N GLU A 468 27.36 -1.68 -6.40
CA GLU A 468 26.55 -0.70 -5.72
C GLU A 468 26.21 0.49 -6.64
N PRO A 469 24.99 1.07 -6.58
CA PRO A 469 24.66 2.24 -7.37
C PRO A 469 25.48 3.46 -6.94
N LEU A 470 26.10 4.16 -7.88
CA LEU A 470 26.77 5.43 -7.62
C LEU A 470 25.79 6.53 -7.19
N ASP A 471 24.56 6.48 -7.69
CA ASP A 471 23.43 7.29 -7.20
C ASP A 471 22.16 6.42 -7.23
N VAL A 472 21.49 6.28 -6.10
CA VAL A 472 20.22 5.54 -6.00
C VAL A 472 19.08 6.18 -6.79
N PHE A 473 19.27 7.41 -7.28
CA PHE A 473 18.37 8.14 -8.17
C PHE A 473 19.08 8.53 -9.48
N PRO A 474 19.24 7.60 -10.46
CA PRO A 474 19.93 7.89 -11.72
C PRO A 474 19.42 9.12 -12.49
N VAL A 475 18.19 9.56 -12.22
CA VAL A 475 17.65 10.81 -12.79
C VAL A 475 18.47 12.04 -12.44
N ASN A 476 19.24 12.04 -11.35
CA ASN A 476 20.10 13.17 -10.97
C ASN A 476 21.29 13.31 -11.92
N LYS A 477 21.83 12.18 -12.40
CA LYS A 477 22.95 12.11 -13.34
C LYS A 477 22.80 10.85 -14.21
N PRO A 478 21.92 10.90 -15.24
CA PRO A 478 21.68 9.77 -16.12
C PRO A 478 22.85 9.52 -17.08
N GLU A 479 23.05 8.26 -17.48
CA GLU A 479 23.95 7.92 -18.56
C GLU A 479 23.34 8.31 -19.91
N LEU A 480 24.19 8.88 -20.77
CA LEU A 480 23.79 9.41 -22.06
C LEU A 480 24.22 8.47 -23.19
N ALA A 481 23.39 8.31 -24.20
CA ALA A 481 23.72 7.65 -25.46
C ALA A 481 24.66 8.51 -26.33
N ALA A 482 25.17 7.97 -27.44
CA ALA A 482 26.05 8.67 -28.37
C ALA A 482 25.46 9.98 -28.94
N ASN A 483 24.14 10.12 -29.01
CA ASN A 483 23.42 11.32 -29.43
C ASN A 483 23.19 12.33 -28.29
N GLY A 484 23.76 12.09 -27.12
CA GLY A 484 23.59 12.97 -25.94
C GLY A 484 22.26 12.86 -25.21
N VAL A 485 21.42 11.88 -25.57
CA VAL A 485 20.12 11.65 -24.93
C VAL A 485 20.27 10.71 -23.72
N ALA A 486 19.61 11.03 -22.62
CA ALA A 486 19.54 10.16 -21.46
C ALA A 486 18.67 8.91 -21.75
N LEU A 487 19.25 7.73 -21.62
CA LEU A 487 18.51 6.49 -21.80
C LEU A 487 17.59 6.22 -20.62
N GLN A 488 16.34 5.85 -20.92
CA GLN A 488 15.35 5.57 -19.90
C GLN A 488 14.30 4.57 -20.37
N LYS A 489 13.90 3.67 -19.48
CA LYS A 489 12.98 2.58 -19.85
C LYS A 489 11.53 3.02 -20.02
N ARG A 490 11.19 4.22 -19.62
CA ARG A 490 9.87 4.87 -19.84
C ARG A 490 10.00 6.37 -19.66
N ASP A 491 9.12 7.11 -20.30
CA ASP A 491 9.02 8.55 -20.20
C ASP A 491 7.55 8.99 -20.23
N ARG A 492 6.94 9.13 -19.06
CA ARG A 492 5.51 9.36 -18.88
C ARG A 492 5.26 10.53 -17.93
N LEU A 493 4.29 11.35 -18.27
CA LEU A 493 3.76 12.40 -17.38
C LEU A 493 2.26 12.26 -17.28
N SER A 494 1.73 12.15 -16.08
CA SER A 494 0.29 12.16 -15.85
C SER A 494 -0.12 13.23 -14.85
N TYR A 495 -1.31 13.76 -15.06
CA TYR A 495 -2.04 14.52 -14.07
C TYR A 495 -3.26 13.72 -13.63
N ALA A 496 -3.39 13.52 -12.33
CA ALA A 496 -4.58 13.00 -11.68
C ALA A 496 -5.29 14.18 -11.03
N ILE A 497 -6.52 14.46 -11.43
CA ILE A 497 -7.27 15.62 -10.95
C ILE A 497 -8.64 15.14 -10.49
N LEU A 498 -8.92 15.32 -9.19
CA LEU A 498 -10.21 15.07 -8.58
C LEU A 498 -10.83 16.43 -8.19
N GLN A 499 -12.07 16.62 -8.56
CA GLN A 499 -12.97 17.62 -7.99
C GLN A 499 -14.18 16.86 -7.49
N GLN A 500 -14.51 16.97 -6.21
CA GLN A 500 -15.62 16.25 -5.64
C GLN A 500 -16.50 17.17 -4.82
N ILE A 501 -17.79 17.06 -5.02
CA ILE A 501 -18.79 17.66 -4.16
C ILE A 501 -19.48 16.53 -3.41
N SER A 502 -19.64 16.69 -2.11
CA SER A 502 -20.34 15.74 -1.28
C SER A 502 -21.27 16.44 -0.30
N SER A 503 -22.37 15.78 0.04
CA SER A 503 -23.29 16.24 1.08
C SER A 503 -23.68 15.06 1.95
N GLU A 504 -23.88 15.32 3.23
CA GLU A 504 -24.26 14.33 4.21
C GLU A 504 -25.23 14.96 5.20
N TYR A 505 -26.31 14.25 5.49
CA TYR A 505 -27.27 14.54 6.53
C TYR A 505 -27.07 13.55 7.66
N ARG A 506 -27.12 14.02 8.91
CA ARG A 506 -27.22 13.22 10.13
C ARG A 506 -28.43 13.69 10.95
N GLY A 507 -29.26 12.75 11.35
CA GLY A 507 -30.40 13.03 12.21
C GLY A 507 -30.52 12.01 13.33
N GLU A 508 -30.85 12.51 14.52
CA GLU A 508 -31.19 11.73 15.69
C GLU A 508 -32.70 11.78 15.90
N PHE A 509 -33.27 10.63 16.19
CA PHE A 509 -34.72 10.43 16.30
C PHE A 509 -35.02 9.55 17.51
N MET A 510 -36.27 9.56 18.00
CA MET A 510 -36.73 8.67 19.08
C MET A 510 -35.89 8.84 20.37
N ASP A 511 -35.72 10.07 20.82
CA ASP A 511 -34.88 10.40 21.98
C ASP A 511 -33.46 9.82 21.86
N ASN A 512 -32.81 10.01 20.71
CA ASN A 512 -31.46 9.58 20.36
C ASN A 512 -31.27 8.04 20.28
N ASN A 513 -32.40 7.27 20.25
CA ASN A 513 -32.30 5.83 20.02
C ASN A 513 -32.12 5.44 18.55
N LEU A 514 -32.42 6.31 17.60
CA LEU A 514 -32.21 6.08 16.18
C LEU A 514 -31.37 7.19 15.57
N VAL A 515 -30.17 6.85 15.11
CA VAL A 515 -29.31 7.74 14.33
C VAL A 515 -29.38 7.32 12.88
N VAL A 516 -29.65 8.26 11.97
CA VAL A 516 -29.66 8.04 10.52
C VAL A 516 -28.64 8.94 9.85
N THR A 517 -27.79 8.37 8.98
CA THR A 517 -26.92 9.12 8.08
C THR A 517 -27.31 8.86 6.65
N ALA A 518 -27.38 9.91 5.83
CA ALA A 518 -27.62 9.81 4.41
C ALA A 518 -26.68 10.77 3.67
N GLY A 519 -25.88 10.25 2.77
CA GLY A 519 -24.87 11.03 2.08
C GLY A 519 -24.80 10.71 0.60
N VAL A 520 -24.23 11.64 -0.13
CA VAL A 520 -23.91 11.49 -1.55
C VAL A 520 -22.56 12.15 -1.83
N ARG A 521 -21.72 11.49 -2.60
CA ARG A 521 -20.51 12.08 -3.15
C ARG A 521 -20.54 12.01 -4.67
N ALA A 522 -20.07 13.06 -5.32
CA ALA A 522 -19.98 13.17 -6.77
C ALA A 522 -18.53 13.50 -7.18
N PRO A 523 -17.67 12.50 -7.32
CA PRO A 523 -16.32 12.69 -7.84
C PRO A 523 -16.36 12.94 -9.35
N PHE A 524 -15.68 14.01 -9.79
CA PHE A 524 -15.34 14.32 -11.17
C PHE A 524 -13.83 14.11 -11.31
N PHE A 525 -13.44 12.95 -11.84
CA PHE A 525 -12.06 12.56 -11.92
C PHE A 525 -11.53 12.63 -13.35
N LYS A 526 -10.39 13.31 -13.54
CA LYS A 526 -9.69 13.44 -14.82
C LYS A 526 -8.29 12.85 -14.72
N ARG A 527 -7.93 11.97 -15.69
CA ARG A 527 -6.57 11.56 -15.98
C ARG A 527 -6.11 12.18 -17.29
N ASP A 528 -5.04 12.98 -17.25
CA ASP A 528 -4.37 13.56 -18.42
C ASP A 528 -2.98 12.92 -18.51
N LEU A 529 -2.75 12.11 -19.54
CA LEU A 529 -1.59 11.23 -19.63
C LEU A 529 -0.83 11.51 -20.92
N THR A 530 0.47 11.74 -20.79
CA THR A 530 1.43 11.86 -21.89
C THR A 530 2.43 10.72 -21.83
N ASN A 531 2.63 9.99 -22.91
CA ASN A 531 3.71 9.03 -23.10
C ASN A 531 4.64 9.54 -24.20
N ASN A 532 5.91 9.74 -23.89
CA ASN A 532 6.94 10.20 -24.82
C ASN A 532 7.71 9.06 -25.52
N CYS A 533 7.40 7.81 -25.18
CA CYS A 533 7.96 6.61 -25.78
C CYS A 533 6.92 5.90 -26.67
N PHE A 534 7.37 4.99 -27.51
CA PHE A 534 6.48 4.07 -28.21
C PHE A 534 5.92 3.04 -27.24
N THR A 535 4.65 2.70 -27.40
CA THR A 535 4.08 1.50 -26.79
C THR A 535 4.15 0.41 -27.85
N SER A 536 5.13 -0.50 -27.72
CA SER A 536 5.45 -1.47 -28.74
C SER A 536 4.57 -2.71 -28.72
N SER A 537 3.81 -2.91 -27.63
CA SER A 537 2.89 -4.05 -27.51
C SER A 537 1.68 -3.72 -26.63
N ALA A 538 0.64 -4.53 -26.75
CA ALA A 538 -0.56 -4.45 -25.91
C ALA A 538 -0.28 -4.74 -24.43
N GLY A 539 0.78 -5.42 -24.09
CA GLY A 539 1.27 -5.61 -22.72
C GLY A 539 1.93 -4.37 -22.12
N GLY A 540 2.01 -3.28 -22.89
CA GLY A 540 2.54 -2.00 -22.43
C GLY A 540 4.05 -1.88 -22.45
N PHE A 541 4.76 -2.72 -23.18
CA PHE A 541 6.20 -2.57 -23.38
C PHE A 541 6.51 -1.24 -24.05
N GLN A 542 7.62 -0.62 -23.59
CA GLN A 542 8.03 0.70 -24.04
C GLN A 542 9.34 0.61 -24.82
N GLU A 543 9.42 1.40 -25.90
CA GLU A 543 10.67 1.67 -26.60
C GLU A 543 10.91 3.18 -26.63
N CYS A 544 12.02 3.60 -26.04
CA CYS A 544 12.32 5.02 -25.81
C CYS A 544 13.61 5.40 -26.52
N PHE A 545 13.51 6.23 -27.53
CA PHE A 545 14.67 6.74 -28.26
C PHE A 545 15.11 8.12 -27.73
N GLY A 546 14.17 8.97 -27.28
CA GLY A 546 14.43 10.31 -26.80
C GLY A 546 14.88 11.33 -27.87
N ASP A 547 14.85 10.93 -29.15
CA ASP A 547 15.32 11.69 -30.30
C ASP A 547 14.25 11.70 -31.39
N ALA A 548 13.91 12.87 -31.93
CA ALA A 548 12.83 13.04 -32.90
C ALA A 548 13.12 12.30 -34.25
N ALA A 549 14.37 12.28 -34.70
CA ALA A 549 14.75 11.61 -35.93
C ALA A 549 14.61 10.08 -35.79
N GLN A 550 15.07 9.52 -34.68
CA GLN A 550 14.93 8.11 -34.37
C GLN A 550 13.46 7.71 -34.18
N ASN A 551 12.64 8.56 -33.55
CA ASN A 551 11.20 8.33 -33.43
C ASN A 551 10.54 8.29 -34.81
N THR A 552 10.91 9.17 -35.73
CA THR A 552 10.37 9.21 -37.08
C THR A 552 10.75 7.95 -37.84
N LEU A 553 12.00 7.51 -37.74
CA LEU A 553 12.49 6.28 -38.38
C LEU A 553 11.74 5.05 -37.83
N ASN A 554 11.62 4.92 -36.51
CA ASN A 554 10.90 3.81 -35.88
C ASN A 554 9.43 3.77 -36.30
N ALA A 555 8.76 4.91 -36.36
CA ALA A 555 7.37 4.99 -36.82
C ALA A 555 7.17 4.49 -38.25
N GLY A 556 8.15 4.75 -39.13
CA GLY A 556 8.15 4.25 -40.50
C GLY A 556 8.37 2.74 -40.61
N LEU A 557 9.30 2.19 -39.83
CA LEU A 557 9.66 0.79 -39.86
C LEU A 557 8.68 -0.09 -39.04
N ASN A 558 8.10 0.42 -37.98
CA ASN A 558 7.24 -0.30 -37.03
C ASN A 558 5.85 0.36 -36.91
N PRO A 559 5.04 0.44 -38.00
CA PRO A 559 3.77 1.16 -38.01
C PRO A 559 2.69 0.55 -37.10
N THR A 560 2.88 -0.66 -36.62
CA THR A 560 1.97 -1.33 -35.66
C THR A 560 2.21 -0.91 -34.22
N GLN A 561 3.33 -0.25 -33.91
CA GLN A 561 3.59 0.33 -32.58
C GLN A 561 2.84 1.65 -32.42
N ALA A 562 2.35 1.91 -31.24
CA ALA A 562 1.74 3.20 -30.91
C ALA A 562 2.80 4.23 -30.53
N GLY A 563 2.97 5.28 -31.32
CA GLY A 563 3.95 6.32 -31.09
C GLY A 563 3.66 7.20 -29.87
N PRO A 564 4.56 8.15 -29.57
CA PRO A 564 4.36 9.15 -28.51
C PRO A 564 3.02 9.87 -28.67
N GLN A 565 2.25 9.98 -27.57
CA GLN A 565 0.89 10.54 -27.62
C GLN A 565 0.41 11.03 -26.26
N ASN A 566 -0.67 11.82 -26.28
CA ASN A 566 -1.41 12.27 -25.11
C ASN A 566 -2.85 11.74 -25.17
N ARG A 567 -3.40 11.34 -24.01
CA ARG A 567 -4.83 10.98 -23.84
C ARG A 567 -5.40 11.52 -22.56
N VAL A 568 -6.68 11.90 -22.64
CA VAL A 568 -7.46 12.36 -21.50
C VAL A 568 -8.61 11.41 -21.25
N PHE A 569 -8.71 10.93 -20.01
CA PHE A 569 -9.81 10.09 -19.53
C PHE A 569 -10.58 10.83 -18.44
N LYS A 570 -11.90 10.65 -18.41
CA LYS A 570 -12.80 11.23 -17.40
C LYS A 570 -13.66 10.12 -16.82
N TYR A 571 -13.82 10.16 -15.50
CA TYR A 571 -14.58 9.18 -14.72
C TYR A 571 -15.43 9.94 -13.70
N ASP A 572 -16.68 10.12 -14.01
CA ASP A 572 -17.63 10.86 -13.19
C ASP A 572 -18.69 9.90 -12.70
N LYS A 573 -19.06 9.95 -11.43
CA LYS A 573 -20.10 9.09 -10.86
C LYS A 573 -20.76 9.74 -9.65
N VAL A 574 -22.03 9.47 -9.44
CA VAL A 574 -22.75 9.79 -8.19
C VAL A 574 -22.78 8.53 -7.33
N LEU A 575 -22.35 8.66 -6.07
CA LEU A 575 -22.13 7.55 -5.13
C LEU A 575 -22.94 7.81 -3.85
N PRO A 576 -24.14 7.27 -3.72
CA PRO A 576 -24.94 7.38 -2.51
C PRO A 576 -24.39 6.49 -1.39
N ASN A 577 -24.60 6.92 -0.16
CA ASN A 577 -24.50 6.11 1.03
C ASN A 577 -25.65 6.41 1.98
N VAL A 578 -26.10 5.43 2.73
CA VAL A 578 -27.11 5.57 3.76
C VAL A 578 -26.85 4.54 4.83
N GLY A 579 -27.08 4.92 6.07
CA GLY A 579 -26.98 4.00 7.20
C GLY A 579 -27.82 4.46 8.37
N PHE A 580 -28.08 3.53 9.26
CA PHE A 580 -28.71 3.83 10.53
C PHE A 580 -28.07 3.03 11.67
N ASN A 581 -28.17 3.55 12.88
CA ASN A 581 -27.90 2.85 14.13
C ASN A 581 -29.10 2.99 15.03
N TYR A 582 -29.64 1.87 15.51
CA TYR A 582 -30.80 1.83 16.41
C TYR A 582 -30.42 1.17 17.72
N LYS A 583 -30.61 1.89 18.84
CA LYS A 583 -30.38 1.42 20.20
C LYS A 583 -31.66 0.75 20.73
N PHE A 584 -31.63 -0.55 20.94
CA PHE A 584 -32.71 -1.28 21.62
C PHE A 584 -32.69 -1.05 23.12
N THR A 585 -31.48 -0.98 23.67
CA THR A 585 -31.16 -0.59 25.04
C THR A 585 -29.94 0.31 25.03
N PRO A 586 -29.56 0.95 26.14
CA PRO A 586 -28.28 1.69 26.21
C PRO A 586 -27.05 0.85 25.83
N GLU A 587 -27.13 -0.49 26.05
CA GLU A 587 -26.01 -1.41 25.80
C GLU A 587 -26.07 -2.10 24.43
N LEU A 588 -27.27 -2.27 23.85
CA LEU A 588 -27.47 -3.07 22.62
C LEU A 588 -27.97 -2.19 21.49
N SER A 589 -27.19 -2.12 20.43
CA SER A 589 -27.56 -1.43 19.19
C SER A 589 -27.45 -2.33 17.97
N MET A 590 -28.18 -1.96 16.91
CA MET A 590 -28.11 -2.54 15.59
C MET A 590 -27.78 -1.45 14.58
N PHE A 591 -26.87 -1.73 13.66
CA PHE A 591 -26.63 -0.85 12.52
C PHE A 591 -26.89 -1.55 11.20
N ALA A 592 -27.25 -0.77 10.19
CA ALA A 592 -27.21 -1.21 8.81
C ALA A 592 -26.75 -0.07 7.91
N SER A 593 -26.00 -0.40 6.87
CA SER A 593 -25.52 0.58 5.89
C SER A 593 -25.51 0.03 4.49
N PHE A 594 -25.71 0.93 3.52
CA PHE A 594 -25.48 0.74 2.10
C PHE A 594 -24.55 1.83 1.60
N ALA A 595 -23.55 1.45 0.79
CA ALA A 595 -22.66 2.41 0.17
C ALA A 595 -22.21 1.95 -1.22
N GLN A 596 -22.06 2.91 -2.13
CA GLN A 596 -21.43 2.70 -3.43
C GLN A 596 -19.98 3.16 -3.43
N GLY A 597 -19.10 2.35 -4.03
CA GLY A 597 -17.69 2.62 -4.17
C GLY A 597 -17.26 2.80 -5.62
N LEU A 598 -16.16 3.52 -5.83
CA LEU A 598 -15.51 3.75 -7.13
C LEU A 598 -14.01 3.53 -7.02
N SER A 599 -13.44 2.83 -8.00
CA SER A 599 -11.98 2.76 -8.22
C SER A 599 -11.69 3.08 -9.69
N VAL A 600 -10.98 4.18 -9.91
CA VAL A 600 -10.57 4.64 -11.25
C VAL A 600 -9.33 3.84 -11.69
N PRO A 601 -9.21 3.45 -12.97
CA PRO A 601 -8.04 2.73 -13.45
C PRO A 601 -6.72 3.45 -13.16
N GLY A 602 -5.71 2.68 -12.72
CA GLY A 602 -4.36 3.18 -12.48
C GLY A 602 -3.61 3.53 -13.78
N THR A 603 -2.48 4.21 -13.63
CA THR A 603 -1.67 4.68 -14.78
C THR A 603 -1.18 3.56 -15.66
N ASP A 604 -0.79 2.40 -15.11
CA ASP A 604 -0.27 1.31 -15.94
C ASP A 604 -1.36 0.73 -16.85
N SER A 605 -2.56 0.51 -16.32
CA SER A 605 -3.72 0.09 -17.14
C SER A 605 -4.02 1.10 -18.26
N LEU A 606 -3.99 2.39 -17.93
CA LEU A 606 -4.30 3.46 -18.89
C LEU A 606 -3.20 3.65 -19.95
N TYR A 607 -1.92 3.52 -19.60
CA TYR A 607 -0.81 3.60 -20.56
C TYR A 607 -0.74 2.35 -21.46
N ASN A 608 -1.11 1.17 -20.95
CA ASN A 608 -1.22 -0.02 -21.80
C ASN A 608 -2.33 0.16 -22.85
N ALA A 609 -3.42 0.85 -22.49
CA ALA A 609 -4.50 1.17 -23.42
C ALA A 609 -4.08 2.09 -24.59
N PHE A 610 -2.92 2.74 -24.50
CA PHE A 610 -2.37 3.59 -25.59
C PHE A 610 -2.00 2.78 -26.83
N PHE A 611 -1.74 1.49 -26.70
CA PHE A 611 -1.50 0.60 -27.82
C PHE A 611 -2.72 0.52 -28.77
N PHE A 612 -3.92 0.64 -28.23
CA PHE A 612 -5.16 0.48 -28.98
C PHE A 612 -5.62 1.80 -29.61
N PRO A 613 -6.18 1.78 -30.83
CA PRO A 613 -6.80 2.95 -31.42
C PRO A 613 -7.89 3.52 -30.53
N ILE A 614 -7.96 4.84 -30.35
CA ILE A 614 -8.86 5.54 -29.41
C ILE A 614 -10.36 5.26 -29.66
N THR A 615 -10.71 4.79 -30.84
CA THR A 615 -12.06 4.43 -31.26
C THR A 615 -12.52 3.08 -30.70
N THR A 616 -11.59 2.27 -30.17
CA THR A 616 -11.90 0.93 -29.65
C THR A 616 -12.28 0.98 -28.17
N ALA A 617 -13.09 0.02 -27.72
CA ALA A 617 -13.44 -0.12 -26.30
C ALA A 617 -12.18 -0.40 -25.44
N ARG A 618 -11.19 -1.13 -25.95
CA ARG A 618 -9.93 -1.45 -25.27
C ARG A 618 -9.08 -0.22 -24.94
N ALA A 619 -9.23 0.86 -25.73
CA ALA A 619 -8.57 2.14 -25.49
C ALA A 619 -9.14 2.92 -24.29
N ARG A 620 -10.27 2.47 -23.71
CA ARG A 620 -11.01 3.16 -22.65
C ARG A 620 -11.36 2.21 -21.50
N PRO A 621 -10.40 1.85 -20.62
CA PRO A 621 -10.68 1.01 -19.46
C PRO A 621 -11.79 1.61 -18.59
N ALA A 622 -12.76 0.78 -18.19
CA ALA A 622 -13.86 1.20 -17.33
C ALA A 622 -13.42 1.23 -15.86
N PRO A 623 -14.00 2.08 -15.02
CA PRO A 623 -13.73 2.07 -13.59
C PRO A 623 -14.39 0.85 -12.93
N GLU A 624 -13.79 0.40 -11.85
CA GLU A 624 -14.40 -0.60 -10.96
C GLU A 624 -15.41 0.07 -10.04
N THR A 625 -16.48 -0.64 -9.70
CA THR A 625 -17.51 -0.14 -8.78
C THR A 625 -17.97 -1.22 -7.81
N THR A 626 -18.44 -0.80 -6.64
CA THR A 626 -19.03 -1.71 -5.65
C THR A 626 -20.38 -1.18 -5.17
N ASP A 627 -21.26 -2.14 -4.88
CA ASP A 627 -22.47 -1.95 -4.07
C ASP A 627 -22.28 -2.78 -2.81
N SER A 628 -22.15 -2.14 -1.65
CA SER A 628 -21.87 -2.78 -0.36
C SER A 628 -23.02 -2.60 0.60
N VAL A 629 -23.41 -3.67 1.29
CA VAL A 629 -24.41 -3.70 2.36
C VAL A 629 -23.78 -4.34 3.58
N ASP A 630 -23.93 -3.69 4.73
CA ASP A 630 -23.54 -4.20 6.05
C ASP A 630 -24.74 -4.18 6.97
N VAL A 631 -24.88 -5.21 7.82
CA VAL A 631 -25.85 -5.27 8.92
C VAL A 631 -25.14 -5.88 10.12
N GLY A 632 -25.26 -5.26 11.29
CA GLY A 632 -24.58 -5.75 12.48
C GLY A 632 -25.24 -5.37 13.79
N LEU A 633 -24.79 -6.04 14.85
CA LEU A 633 -25.18 -5.80 16.23
C LEU A 633 -23.94 -5.36 17.02
N ARG A 634 -24.11 -4.42 17.93
CA ARG A 634 -23.13 -4.02 18.94
C ARG A 634 -23.70 -4.16 20.32
N TYR A 635 -22.89 -4.67 21.21
CA TYR A 635 -23.18 -4.70 22.64
C TYR A 635 -22.04 -4.05 23.39
N ARG A 636 -22.38 -3.12 24.29
CA ARG A 636 -21.42 -2.42 25.15
C ARG A 636 -21.99 -2.30 26.54
N SER A 637 -21.32 -2.87 27.51
CA SER A 637 -21.70 -2.80 28.92
C SER A 637 -20.44 -2.77 29.78
N GLY A 638 -20.17 -1.66 30.45
CA GLY A 638 -19.05 -1.53 31.39
C GLY A 638 -17.72 -2.12 30.93
N ASN A 639 -17.58 -3.42 31.15
CA ASN A 639 -16.34 -4.17 30.90
C ASN A 639 -16.40 -5.09 29.67
N ILE A 640 -17.47 -5.05 28.87
CA ILE A 640 -17.64 -5.87 27.66
C ILE A 640 -17.98 -4.97 26.47
N GLN A 641 -17.30 -5.19 25.36
CA GLN A 641 -17.68 -4.68 24.03
C GLN A 641 -17.73 -5.85 23.06
N ALA A 642 -18.80 -5.97 22.28
CA ALA A 642 -18.92 -6.97 21.25
C ALA A 642 -19.52 -6.37 19.99
N GLN A 643 -19.04 -6.81 18.83
CA GLN A 643 -19.62 -6.48 17.53
C GLN A 643 -19.70 -7.73 16.67
N LEU A 644 -20.81 -7.90 15.97
CA LEU A 644 -21.00 -8.92 14.95
C LEU A 644 -21.65 -8.28 13.73
N SER A 645 -21.09 -8.44 12.54
CA SER A 645 -21.64 -7.93 11.30
C SER A 645 -21.62 -8.96 10.18
N GLY A 646 -22.71 -9.03 9.42
CA GLY A 646 -22.78 -9.71 8.13
C GLY A 646 -22.72 -8.68 7.01
N TRP A 647 -22.05 -8.99 5.92
CA TRP A 647 -21.87 -8.05 4.82
C TRP A 647 -21.90 -8.73 3.45
N LEU A 648 -22.29 -7.95 2.44
CA LEU A 648 -22.33 -8.34 1.03
C LEU A 648 -21.79 -7.19 0.18
N THR A 649 -20.88 -7.47 -0.75
CA THR A 649 -20.38 -6.52 -1.73
C THR A 649 -20.46 -7.12 -3.13
N LYS A 650 -21.18 -6.47 -4.04
CA LYS A 650 -21.13 -6.74 -5.49
C LYS A 650 -20.04 -5.90 -6.11
N PHE A 651 -18.98 -6.54 -6.58
CA PHE A 651 -17.83 -5.90 -7.21
C PHE A 651 -17.91 -6.06 -8.72
N GLN A 652 -18.05 -4.94 -9.42
CA GLN A 652 -18.31 -4.89 -10.86
C GLN A 652 -17.10 -4.34 -11.62
N ASN A 653 -16.95 -4.77 -12.86
CA ASN A 653 -15.86 -4.35 -13.76
C ASN A 653 -14.46 -4.56 -13.16
N ARG A 654 -14.27 -5.61 -12.38
CA ARG A 654 -12.97 -5.91 -11.79
C ARG A 654 -11.87 -5.86 -12.87
N SER A 655 -10.81 -5.10 -12.61
CA SER A 655 -9.68 -4.93 -13.51
C SER A 655 -8.50 -5.80 -13.10
N ALA A 656 -7.97 -6.55 -14.05
CA ALA A 656 -6.73 -7.30 -13.87
C ALA A 656 -6.06 -7.58 -15.22
N SER A 657 -4.81 -8.07 -15.19
CA SER A 657 -4.12 -8.53 -16.36
C SER A 657 -4.68 -9.89 -16.80
N ALA A 658 -5.02 -10.00 -18.07
CA ALA A 658 -5.58 -11.20 -18.66
C ALA A 658 -5.05 -11.41 -20.08
N TYR A 659 -5.00 -12.66 -20.53
CA TYR A 659 -4.65 -12.99 -21.90
C TYR A 659 -5.68 -12.42 -22.90
N ASP A 660 -5.17 -11.80 -23.96
CA ASP A 660 -5.96 -11.34 -25.10
C ASP A 660 -5.69 -12.23 -26.30
N PRO A 661 -6.69 -13.00 -26.76
CA PRO A 661 -6.50 -13.97 -27.83
C PRO A 661 -6.27 -13.34 -29.21
N GLU A 662 -6.74 -12.12 -29.45
CA GLU A 662 -6.53 -11.43 -30.71
C GLU A 662 -5.10 -10.89 -30.86
N LEU A 663 -4.48 -10.55 -29.73
CA LEU A 663 -3.14 -9.95 -29.69
C LEU A 663 -2.07 -10.94 -29.28
N ASP A 664 -2.47 -12.15 -28.83
CA ASP A 664 -1.59 -13.18 -28.25
C ASP A 664 -0.70 -12.63 -27.12
N GLN A 665 -1.27 -11.77 -26.28
CA GLN A 665 -0.57 -11.09 -25.18
C GLN A 665 -1.47 -10.89 -23.95
N ASN A 666 -0.84 -10.75 -22.78
CA ASN A 666 -1.54 -10.35 -21.58
C ASN A 666 -1.73 -8.83 -21.54
N VAL A 667 -2.96 -8.38 -21.41
CA VAL A 667 -3.35 -6.98 -21.34
C VAL A 667 -4.23 -6.69 -20.13
N TYR A 668 -4.28 -5.45 -19.68
CA TYR A 668 -5.24 -5.04 -18.65
C TYR A 668 -6.64 -4.99 -19.24
N ARG A 669 -7.59 -5.63 -18.55
CA ARG A 669 -8.99 -5.74 -18.95
C ARG A 669 -9.91 -5.68 -17.74
N ASN A 670 -11.15 -5.26 -17.99
CA ASN A 670 -12.24 -5.49 -17.04
C ASN A 670 -12.72 -6.94 -17.19
N LEU A 671 -12.60 -7.72 -16.11
CA LEU A 671 -12.79 -9.17 -16.12
C LEU A 671 -14.19 -9.63 -15.74
N GLY A 672 -15.12 -8.69 -15.49
CA GLY A 672 -16.45 -9.00 -15.06
C GLY A 672 -16.68 -8.79 -13.56
N ASN A 673 -17.58 -9.55 -12.98
CA ASN A 673 -18.12 -9.30 -11.66
C ASN A 673 -17.67 -10.35 -10.65
N VAL A 674 -17.58 -9.92 -9.38
CA VAL A 674 -17.30 -10.80 -8.25
C VAL A 674 -18.28 -10.48 -7.12
N ASP A 675 -18.94 -11.49 -6.59
CA ASP A 675 -19.71 -11.35 -5.36
C ASP A 675 -18.85 -11.71 -4.17
N LYS A 676 -18.80 -10.82 -3.19
CA LYS A 676 -18.08 -11.01 -1.92
C LYS A 676 -19.06 -10.91 -0.77
N TYR A 677 -19.02 -11.85 0.17
CA TYR A 677 -19.82 -11.79 1.38
C TYR A 677 -19.14 -12.48 2.55
N GLY A 678 -19.49 -12.08 3.74
CA GLY A 678 -18.83 -12.58 4.93
C GLY A 678 -19.47 -12.16 6.23
N VAL A 679 -18.80 -12.58 7.29
CA VAL A 679 -19.16 -12.24 8.67
C VAL A 679 -17.88 -11.82 9.39
N ASP A 680 -17.96 -10.69 10.10
CA ASP A 680 -16.89 -10.15 10.94
C ASP A 680 -17.41 -10.03 12.38
N GLY A 681 -16.60 -10.40 13.36
CA GLY A 681 -16.98 -10.28 14.75
C GLY A 681 -15.79 -10.08 15.68
N SER A 682 -16.02 -9.36 16.77
CA SER A 682 -15.05 -9.18 17.86
C SER A 682 -15.75 -9.09 19.21
N VAL A 683 -15.03 -9.50 20.25
CA VAL A 683 -15.42 -9.35 21.65
C VAL A 683 -14.20 -8.88 22.41
N SER A 684 -14.36 -7.81 23.16
CA SER A 684 -13.41 -7.34 24.17
C SER A 684 -14.03 -7.51 25.55
N TYR A 685 -13.27 -8.03 26.49
CA TYR A 685 -13.71 -8.24 27.88
C TYR A 685 -12.60 -7.93 28.87
N GLN A 686 -12.92 -7.10 29.85
CA GLN A 686 -12.02 -6.70 30.94
C GLN A 686 -12.63 -7.10 32.28
N PRO A 687 -12.44 -8.37 32.73
CA PRO A 687 -13.05 -8.87 33.97
C PRO A 687 -12.60 -8.10 35.20
N ILE A 688 -11.35 -7.68 35.21
CA ILE A 688 -10.74 -6.83 36.23
C ILE A 688 -9.88 -5.76 35.52
N PRO A 689 -9.58 -4.62 36.17
CA PRO A 689 -8.78 -3.55 35.55
C PRO A 689 -7.43 -4.02 35.01
N GLU A 690 -6.84 -5.03 35.64
CA GLU A 690 -5.50 -5.54 35.32
C GLU A 690 -5.50 -6.63 34.21
N LEU A 691 -6.67 -7.07 33.71
CA LEU A 691 -6.76 -8.16 32.75
C LEU A 691 -7.72 -7.83 31.63
N ALA A 692 -7.24 -7.76 30.41
CA ALA A 692 -8.02 -7.54 29.21
C ALA A 692 -7.89 -8.73 28.23
N VAL A 693 -9.01 -9.15 27.66
CA VAL A 693 -9.10 -10.19 26.65
C VAL A 693 -9.81 -9.62 25.42
N TYR A 694 -9.20 -9.74 24.26
CA TYR A 694 -9.80 -9.39 22.98
C TYR A 694 -9.79 -10.61 22.06
N VAL A 695 -10.91 -10.93 21.44
CA VAL A 695 -11.04 -12.02 20.47
C VAL A 695 -11.72 -11.49 19.22
N PHE A 696 -11.22 -11.88 18.04
CA PHE A 696 -11.77 -11.47 16.78
C PHE A 696 -11.79 -12.60 15.75
N GLY A 697 -12.69 -12.47 14.79
CA GLY A 697 -12.79 -13.44 13.70
C GLY A 697 -13.48 -12.87 12.47
N SER A 698 -13.12 -13.42 11.32
CA SER A 698 -13.71 -13.06 10.03
C SER A 698 -13.80 -14.29 9.14
N TYR A 699 -14.89 -14.37 8.40
CA TYR A 699 -15.10 -15.35 7.32
C TYR A 699 -15.45 -14.62 6.04
N LEU A 700 -14.76 -14.96 4.95
CA LEU A 700 -14.94 -14.37 3.63
C LEU A 700 -15.22 -15.46 2.59
N LYS A 701 -16.29 -15.30 1.81
CA LYS A 701 -16.48 -15.99 0.55
C LYS A 701 -16.52 -14.97 -0.59
N SER A 702 -15.72 -15.19 -1.63
CA SER A 702 -15.81 -14.48 -2.91
C SER A 702 -16.16 -15.48 -4.01
N GLU A 703 -16.88 -15.03 -5.02
CA GLU A 703 -17.30 -15.85 -6.15
C GLU A 703 -17.20 -15.05 -7.45
N ILE A 704 -16.32 -15.47 -8.33
CA ILE A 704 -16.13 -14.88 -9.65
C ILE A 704 -17.29 -15.34 -10.54
N LYS A 705 -17.92 -14.40 -11.25
CA LYS A 705 -19.13 -14.69 -12.04
C LYS A 705 -18.86 -15.07 -13.49
N ASN A 706 -17.66 -14.77 -14.01
CA ASN A 706 -17.36 -14.90 -15.43
C ASN A 706 -16.13 -15.80 -15.64
N ASN A 707 -16.16 -16.61 -16.72
CA ASN A 707 -14.97 -17.25 -17.26
C ASN A 707 -14.12 -16.26 -18.04
N LEU A 708 -12.82 -16.49 -18.05
CA LEU A 708 -11.85 -15.61 -18.69
C LEU A 708 -11.24 -16.25 -19.93
N ALA A 709 -11.13 -15.49 -21.02
CA ALA A 709 -10.43 -15.91 -22.22
C ALA A 709 -8.91 -16.01 -21.96
N ILE A 710 -8.31 -17.17 -22.27
CA ILE A 710 -6.89 -17.47 -22.14
C ILE A 710 -6.22 -17.78 -23.50
N GLY A 711 -6.94 -17.78 -24.59
CA GLY A 711 -6.46 -18.06 -25.93
C GLY A 711 -7.58 -18.04 -26.95
N GLU A 712 -7.22 -18.27 -28.21
CA GLU A 712 -8.14 -18.38 -29.34
C GLU A 712 -7.76 -19.59 -30.19
N ASN A 713 -8.77 -20.35 -30.56
CA ASN A 713 -8.63 -21.49 -31.43
C ASN A 713 -8.31 -21.12 -32.90
N ALA A 714 -7.95 -22.09 -33.68
CA ALA A 714 -7.71 -21.93 -35.12
C ALA A 714 -8.94 -21.45 -35.89
N ASP A 715 -10.14 -21.78 -35.42
CA ASP A 715 -11.44 -21.34 -35.98
C ASP A 715 -11.90 -19.96 -35.46
N GLY A 716 -11.09 -19.29 -34.65
CA GLY A 716 -11.41 -17.99 -34.09
C GLY A 716 -12.27 -18.04 -32.81
N THR A 717 -12.58 -19.23 -32.30
CA THR A 717 -13.33 -19.35 -31.03
C THR A 717 -12.41 -19.13 -29.81
N ALA A 718 -12.89 -18.40 -28.80
CA ALA A 718 -12.13 -18.15 -27.60
C ALA A 718 -12.00 -19.41 -26.72
N VAL A 719 -10.80 -19.62 -26.18
CA VAL A 719 -10.49 -20.65 -25.18
C VAL A 719 -10.54 -20.01 -23.80
N PHE A 720 -11.29 -20.60 -22.85
CA PHE A 720 -11.54 -20.01 -21.54
C PHE A 720 -10.85 -20.77 -20.41
N ALA A 721 -10.36 -20.02 -19.41
CA ALA A 721 -10.06 -20.56 -18.09
C ALA A 721 -11.35 -20.65 -17.28
N ALA A 722 -11.50 -21.72 -16.49
CA ALA A 722 -12.65 -21.95 -15.64
C ALA A 722 -12.54 -21.10 -14.35
N THR A 723 -12.82 -19.81 -14.45
CA THR A 723 -12.82 -18.88 -13.31
C THR A 723 -14.21 -18.68 -12.70
N ALA A 724 -15.28 -18.86 -13.46
CA ALA A 724 -16.64 -18.75 -12.94
C ALA A 724 -16.90 -19.77 -11.81
N GLY A 725 -17.47 -19.28 -10.71
CA GLY A 725 -17.68 -20.08 -9.48
C GLY A 725 -16.44 -20.25 -8.60
N GLN A 726 -15.26 -19.85 -9.07
CA GLN A 726 -14.04 -19.90 -8.29
C GLN A 726 -13.93 -18.69 -7.35
N ARG A 727 -13.03 -18.82 -6.38
CA ARG A 727 -12.69 -17.78 -5.43
C ARG A 727 -11.53 -16.94 -5.96
N GLU A 728 -11.57 -15.61 -5.72
CA GLU A 728 -10.42 -14.75 -5.97
C GLU A 728 -9.17 -15.21 -5.20
N GLY A 729 -8.02 -15.11 -5.85
CA GLY A 729 -6.72 -15.33 -5.24
C GLY A 729 -6.34 -14.25 -4.21
N GLY A 730 -5.33 -14.54 -3.41
CA GLY A 730 -4.70 -13.59 -2.48
C GLY A 730 -5.33 -13.49 -1.10
N SER A 731 -6.63 -13.55 -0.98
CA SER A 731 -7.34 -13.32 0.29
C SER A 731 -7.59 -14.59 1.09
N PRO A 732 -7.43 -14.57 2.43
CA PRO A 732 -7.74 -15.72 3.26
C PRO A 732 -9.25 -15.98 3.32
N LYS A 733 -9.63 -17.27 3.40
CA LYS A 733 -11.02 -17.68 3.55
C LYS A 733 -11.58 -17.31 4.92
N TYR A 734 -10.73 -17.32 5.92
CA TYR A 734 -11.05 -16.94 7.29
C TYR A 734 -9.79 -16.41 7.97
N SER A 735 -9.98 -15.58 8.96
CA SER A 735 -8.95 -15.23 9.93
C SER A 735 -9.60 -15.10 11.30
N PHE A 736 -8.90 -15.51 12.34
CA PHE A 736 -9.34 -15.31 13.72
C PHE A 736 -8.13 -15.27 14.64
N GLY A 737 -8.32 -14.64 15.78
CA GLY A 737 -7.25 -14.49 16.74
C GLY A 737 -7.73 -13.83 18.02
N GLY A 738 -6.78 -13.45 18.85
CA GLY A 738 -7.06 -12.72 20.08
C GLY A 738 -5.80 -12.21 20.74
N THR A 739 -6.01 -11.29 21.66
CA THR A 739 -4.99 -10.72 22.54
C THR A 739 -5.40 -10.96 23.99
N LEU A 740 -4.47 -11.48 24.77
CA LEU A 740 -4.55 -11.51 26.23
C LEU A 740 -3.54 -10.53 26.78
N ARG A 741 -3.97 -9.63 27.65
CA ARG A 741 -3.15 -8.61 28.28
C ARG A 741 -3.34 -8.61 29.78
N GLY A 742 -2.24 -8.55 30.50
CA GLY A 742 -2.24 -8.48 31.95
C GLY A 742 -1.29 -7.41 32.47
N GLU A 743 -1.67 -6.74 33.56
CA GLU A 743 -0.85 -5.78 34.27
C GLU A 743 -0.60 -6.34 35.69
N LEU A 744 0.66 -6.34 36.11
CA LEU A 744 1.05 -6.79 37.45
C LEU A 744 2.06 -5.82 38.04
N GLY A 745 1.55 -4.82 38.75
CA GLY A 745 2.36 -3.73 39.30
C GLY A 745 3.01 -2.94 38.16
N PRO A 746 4.36 -2.82 38.11
CA PRO A 746 5.03 -2.07 37.05
C PRO A 746 5.17 -2.85 35.73
N VAL A 747 4.74 -4.12 35.68
CA VAL A 747 4.92 -5.00 34.54
C VAL A 747 3.62 -5.15 33.76
N GLU A 748 3.67 -4.92 32.46
CA GLU A 748 2.60 -5.27 31.52
C GLU A 748 3.09 -6.42 30.64
N LEU A 749 2.17 -7.34 30.33
CA LEU A 749 2.42 -8.49 29.44
C LEU A 749 1.26 -8.64 28.47
N GLY A 750 1.56 -8.68 27.18
CA GLY A 750 0.60 -8.95 26.12
C GLY A 750 1.02 -10.13 25.25
N ILE A 751 0.08 -10.98 24.90
CA ILE A 751 0.25 -12.04 23.91
C ILE A 751 -0.87 -11.95 22.87
N THR A 752 -0.49 -11.82 21.62
CA THR A 752 -1.44 -11.73 20.49
C THR A 752 -1.21 -12.89 19.54
N GLY A 753 -2.25 -13.68 19.30
CA GLY A 753 -2.22 -14.79 18.33
C GLY A 753 -3.22 -14.57 17.20
N LYS A 754 -2.81 -14.84 15.96
CA LYS A 754 -3.69 -14.79 14.78
C LYS A 754 -3.52 -16.02 13.88
N ARG A 755 -4.64 -16.65 13.53
CA ARG A 755 -4.72 -17.67 12.49
C ARG A 755 -5.13 -17.02 11.19
N THR A 756 -4.29 -17.13 10.16
CA THR A 756 -4.64 -16.77 8.78
C THR A 756 -4.97 -18.04 8.01
N GLY A 757 -6.14 -18.10 7.41
CA GLY A 757 -6.63 -19.24 6.64
C GLY A 757 -5.89 -19.43 5.29
N PRO A 758 -6.20 -20.54 4.57
CA PRO A 758 -5.60 -20.80 3.27
C PRO A 758 -6.04 -19.75 2.25
N ARG A 759 -5.14 -19.43 1.29
CA ARG A 759 -5.34 -18.43 0.24
C ARG A 759 -5.05 -19.04 -1.11
N ASN A 760 -6.02 -18.97 -2.04
CA ASN A 760 -5.78 -19.37 -3.41
C ASN A 760 -4.67 -18.49 -4.02
N ILE A 761 -3.78 -19.09 -4.82
CA ILE A 761 -2.75 -18.34 -5.54
C ILE A 761 -3.36 -17.65 -6.75
N PHE A 762 -4.19 -18.36 -7.49
CA PHE A 762 -4.85 -17.87 -8.69
C PHE A 762 -6.38 -17.92 -8.59
N ASP A 763 -7.03 -17.04 -9.33
CA ASP A 763 -8.49 -17.00 -9.46
C ASP A 763 -9.06 -18.26 -10.12
N THR A 764 -8.28 -18.96 -10.93
CA THR A 764 -8.66 -20.29 -11.49
C THR A 764 -8.72 -21.40 -10.46
N GLY A 765 -8.25 -21.16 -9.22
CA GLY A 765 -8.08 -22.20 -8.22
C GLY A 765 -7.13 -23.32 -8.64
N ALA A 766 -6.32 -23.09 -9.65
CA ALA A 766 -5.31 -24.03 -10.13
C ALA A 766 -4.03 -23.96 -9.28
N ALA A 767 -3.26 -25.04 -9.28
CA ALA A 767 -1.89 -25.09 -8.77
C ALA A 767 -0.95 -24.37 -9.75
N THR A 768 0.31 -24.15 -9.33
CA THR A 768 1.38 -23.61 -10.18
C THR A 768 2.11 -24.76 -10.84
N TYR A 769 2.30 -24.66 -12.16
CA TYR A 769 2.91 -25.70 -12.98
C TYR A 769 4.08 -25.20 -13.82
N THR A 770 4.92 -26.14 -14.28
CA THR A 770 5.80 -25.98 -15.44
C THR A 770 5.40 -26.97 -16.55
N GLY A 771 5.79 -26.69 -17.81
CA GLY A 771 5.50 -27.55 -18.94
C GLY A 771 4.26 -27.15 -19.72
N THR A 772 3.52 -28.11 -20.26
CA THR A 772 2.44 -27.88 -21.23
C THR A 772 1.12 -28.49 -20.81
N PHE A 773 0.00 -27.89 -21.21
CA PHE A 773 -1.35 -28.40 -21.02
C PHE A 773 -2.24 -28.08 -22.22
N ILE A 774 -3.34 -28.85 -22.36
CA ILE A 774 -4.37 -28.60 -23.36
C ILE A 774 -5.54 -27.93 -22.65
N PRO A 775 -5.87 -26.68 -22.96
CA PRO A 775 -7.05 -26.01 -22.42
C PRO A 775 -8.35 -26.67 -22.87
N THR A 776 -9.39 -26.60 -22.03
CA THR A 776 -10.71 -27.09 -22.42
C THR A 776 -11.25 -26.32 -23.64
N GLY A 777 -11.72 -27.02 -24.63
CA GLY A 777 -12.23 -26.44 -25.86
C GLY A 777 -11.16 -26.08 -26.89
N ALA A 778 -9.89 -26.51 -26.71
CA ALA A 778 -8.84 -26.28 -27.66
C ALA A 778 -9.06 -27.06 -28.97
N VAL A 779 -9.05 -26.36 -30.09
CA VAL A 779 -9.18 -26.93 -31.45
C VAL A 779 -7.93 -26.50 -32.26
N PRO A 780 -6.96 -27.41 -32.50
CA PRO A 780 -5.75 -27.06 -33.21
C PRO A 780 -5.97 -26.99 -34.74
N SER A 781 -5.16 -26.19 -35.42
CA SER A 781 -5.12 -26.19 -36.90
C SER A 781 -4.18 -27.24 -37.46
N GLY A 782 -3.46 -27.96 -36.62
CA GLY A 782 -2.51 -29.03 -37.01
C GLY A 782 -2.66 -30.22 -36.05
N THR A 783 -1.59 -30.99 -35.86
CA THR A 783 -1.59 -32.13 -34.97
C THR A 783 -1.68 -31.67 -33.52
N LEU A 784 -2.64 -32.22 -32.76
CA LEU A 784 -2.81 -31.91 -31.30
C LEU A 784 -1.52 -32.29 -30.57
N GLY A 785 -1.02 -31.34 -29.80
CA GLY A 785 0.13 -31.55 -28.91
C GLY A 785 -0.23 -32.38 -27.68
N THR A 786 0.73 -32.55 -26.80
CA THR A 786 0.55 -33.37 -25.57
C THR A 786 0.62 -32.54 -24.32
N THR A 787 -0.12 -32.96 -23.28
CA THR A 787 0.04 -32.43 -21.93
C THR A 787 1.27 -33.05 -21.27
N ALA A 788 2.20 -32.20 -20.84
CA ALA A 788 3.39 -32.60 -20.09
C ALA A 788 3.68 -31.52 -19.02
N ARG A 789 2.97 -31.60 -17.90
CA ARG A 789 3.09 -30.59 -16.82
C ARG A 789 3.54 -31.22 -15.51
N THR A 790 4.33 -30.47 -14.77
CA THR A 790 4.75 -30.79 -13.40
C THR A 790 4.24 -29.72 -12.44
N GLU A 791 3.59 -30.16 -11.37
CA GLU A 791 3.17 -29.27 -10.29
C GLU A 791 4.38 -28.83 -9.47
N ILE A 792 4.49 -27.52 -9.25
CA ILE A 792 5.57 -26.90 -8.48
C ILE A 792 5.06 -26.46 -7.12
N PHE A 793 3.81 -25.97 -7.05
CA PHE A 793 3.18 -25.52 -5.83
C PHE A 793 1.67 -25.75 -5.90
N GLY A 794 1.06 -26.13 -4.79
CA GLY A 794 -0.37 -26.38 -4.71
C GLY A 794 -1.23 -25.15 -4.99
N LYS A 795 -2.53 -25.36 -5.13
CA LYS A 795 -3.52 -24.31 -5.45
C LYS A 795 -3.63 -23.21 -4.42
N SER A 796 -3.19 -23.45 -3.18
CA SER A 796 -3.35 -22.53 -2.06
C SER A 796 -2.09 -22.46 -1.21
N ALA A 797 -1.71 -21.27 -0.79
CA ALA A 797 -0.77 -21.07 0.29
C ALA A 797 -1.40 -21.59 1.60
N PRO A 798 -0.66 -22.39 2.40
CA PRO A 798 -1.17 -22.99 3.63
C PRO A 798 -1.62 -21.94 4.66
N ALA A 799 -2.54 -22.36 5.51
CA ALA A 799 -2.90 -21.60 6.70
C ALA A 799 -1.78 -21.66 7.76
N TYR A 800 -1.61 -20.57 8.53
CA TYR A 800 -0.58 -20.48 9.56
C TYR A 800 -1.07 -19.72 10.78
N TRP A 801 -0.38 -19.93 11.90
CA TRP A 801 -0.49 -19.13 13.11
C TRP A 801 0.71 -18.20 13.26
N LEU A 802 0.46 -16.95 13.62
CA LEU A 802 1.48 -16.06 14.17
C LEU A 802 1.12 -15.72 15.59
N VAL A 803 2.10 -15.80 16.47
CA VAL A 803 1.96 -15.40 17.87
C VAL A 803 3.06 -14.40 18.17
N ASN A 804 2.67 -13.24 18.69
CA ASN A 804 3.55 -12.16 19.08
C ASN A 804 3.44 -11.95 20.59
N LEU A 805 4.53 -11.52 21.22
CA LEU A 805 4.59 -11.19 22.62
C LEU A 805 5.10 -9.77 22.76
N ASP A 806 4.46 -8.98 23.60
CA ASP A 806 4.93 -7.70 24.10
C ASP A 806 4.98 -7.74 25.62
N ALA A 807 6.05 -7.21 26.19
CA ALA A 807 6.20 -7.07 27.62
C ALA A 807 6.85 -5.73 27.92
N SER A 808 6.37 -5.01 28.92
CA SER A 808 6.99 -3.77 29.36
C SER A 808 7.08 -3.68 30.88
N ILE A 809 8.05 -2.92 31.35
CA ILE A 809 8.25 -2.64 32.75
C ILE A 809 8.56 -1.16 32.93
N ASP A 810 7.79 -0.50 33.79
CA ASP A 810 8.07 0.85 34.24
C ASP A 810 9.16 0.82 35.32
N LEU A 811 10.19 1.63 35.15
CA LEU A 811 11.41 1.57 35.98
C LEU A 811 11.39 2.57 37.14
N ASP A 812 10.24 3.13 37.49
CA ASP A 812 10.07 4.07 38.61
C ASP A 812 10.52 3.46 39.95
N PHE A 813 10.32 2.15 40.12
CA PHE A 813 10.79 1.42 41.31
C PHE A 813 12.31 1.40 41.46
N ALA A 814 13.05 1.65 40.35
CA ALA A 814 14.52 1.73 40.35
C ALA A 814 15.03 3.20 40.44
N GLY A 815 14.12 4.17 40.66
CA GLY A 815 14.43 5.58 40.68
C GLY A 815 14.64 6.23 39.31
N LEU A 816 14.24 5.52 38.22
CA LEU A 816 14.23 6.02 36.85
C LEU A 816 12.80 6.42 36.51
N ASN A 817 12.35 7.56 37.02
CA ASN A 817 10.99 8.05 36.84
C ASN A 817 10.70 8.23 35.35
N ASP A 818 9.45 7.96 34.93
CA ASP A 818 8.95 8.12 33.57
C ASP A 818 9.76 7.34 32.52
N THR A 819 10.45 6.27 32.97
CA THR A 819 11.28 5.41 32.13
C THR A 819 10.67 4.03 32.00
N ARG A 820 10.47 3.59 30.76
CA ARG A 820 9.90 2.27 30.43
C ARG A 820 10.87 1.45 29.60
N PHE A 821 11.08 0.19 29.98
CA PHE A 821 11.70 -0.81 29.12
C PHE A 821 10.63 -1.69 28.49
N GLN A 822 10.70 -1.92 27.16
CA GLN A 822 9.77 -2.76 26.41
C GLN A 822 10.54 -3.84 25.66
N LEU A 823 10.03 -5.07 25.69
CA LEU A 823 10.49 -6.21 24.94
C LEU A 823 9.39 -6.63 23.96
N ASN A 824 9.72 -6.77 22.67
CA ASN A 824 8.81 -7.27 21.66
C ASN A 824 9.38 -8.53 21.02
N VAL A 825 8.54 -9.55 20.84
CA VAL A 825 8.86 -10.77 20.10
C VAL A 825 7.81 -10.97 19.01
N TYR A 826 8.21 -10.75 17.77
CA TYR A 826 7.39 -11.05 16.60
C TYR A 826 7.60 -12.50 16.20
N ASN A 827 6.51 -13.21 15.80
CA ASN A 827 6.54 -14.61 15.38
C ASN A 827 7.27 -15.51 16.42
N LEU A 828 6.78 -15.52 17.65
CA LEU A 828 7.37 -16.19 18.82
C LEU A 828 7.84 -17.63 18.55
N PHE A 829 7.06 -18.39 17.76
CA PHE A 829 7.36 -19.79 17.45
C PHE A 829 8.19 -19.99 16.18
N ASP A 830 8.72 -18.92 15.58
CA ASP A 830 9.47 -18.94 14.31
C ASP A 830 8.73 -19.72 13.21
N GLN A 831 7.42 -19.53 13.14
CA GLN A 831 6.58 -20.18 12.13
C GLN A 831 7.02 -19.75 10.73
N PHE A 832 7.40 -20.73 9.90
CA PHE A 832 7.56 -20.48 8.47
C PHE A 832 6.18 -20.29 7.82
N TYR A 833 6.04 -19.25 7.00
CA TYR A 833 4.81 -19.01 6.25
C TYR A 833 5.07 -18.23 4.96
N VAL A 834 4.25 -18.52 3.96
CA VAL A 834 4.16 -17.71 2.75
C VAL A 834 3.24 -16.52 3.07
N GLY A 835 3.79 -15.33 3.01
CA GLY A 835 3.06 -14.08 3.25
C GLY A 835 2.20 -13.70 2.05
N GLY A 836 2.73 -12.90 1.14
CA GLY A 836 2.12 -12.56 -0.13
C GLY A 836 2.59 -13.48 -1.27
N PHE A 837 1.95 -13.36 -2.40
CA PHE A 837 2.40 -13.98 -3.66
C PHE A 837 1.91 -13.14 -4.83
N GLY A 838 2.68 -13.14 -5.91
CA GLY A 838 2.30 -12.55 -7.19
C GLY A 838 1.21 -13.40 -7.82
N GLY A 839 0.04 -13.40 -7.18
CA GLY A 839 -1.15 -14.06 -7.68
C GLY A 839 -1.86 -13.13 -8.66
N GLY A 840 -2.77 -13.68 -9.36
CA GLY A 840 -3.62 -12.99 -10.30
C GLY A 840 -4.66 -13.93 -10.78
N LEU A 841 -5.12 -13.69 -11.98
CA LEU A 841 -6.17 -14.47 -12.58
C LEU A 841 -5.81 -15.94 -12.79
N ALA A 842 -4.65 -16.19 -13.44
CA ALA A 842 -4.09 -17.50 -13.75
C ALA A 842 -2.58 -17.36 -13.90
N GLN A 843 -1.84 -18.46 -13.81
CA GLN A 843 -0.46 -18.48 -14.25
C GLN A 843 -0.39 -18.11 -15.73
N SER A 844 0.56 -17.26 -16.11
CA SER A 844 0.75 -16.90 -17.52
C SER A 844 1.00 -18.16 -18.35
N ALA A 845 0.46 -18.19 -19.58
CA ALA A 845 0.69 -19.25 -20.52
C ALA A 845 0.65 -18.69 -21.96
N THR A 846 1.42 -19.31 -22.85
CA THR A 846 1.40 -19.01 -24.28
C THR A 846 0.65 -20.12 -25.00
N TYR A 847 -0.43 -19.79 -25.67
CA TYR A 847 -1.25 -20.75 -26.41
C TYR A 847 -0.83 -20.86 -27.87
N SER A 848 -0.62 -22.09 -28.35
CA SER A 848 -0.33 -22.39 -29.75
C SER A 848 -1.60 -22.82 -30.49
N ARG A 849 -2.07 -22.02 -31.43
CA ARG A 849 -3.21 -22.37 -32.30
C ARG A 849 -2.91 -23.58 -33.18
N THR A 850 -1.64 -23.79 -33.52
CA THR A 850 -1.24 -24.93 -34.36
C THR A 850 -1.42 -26.25 -33.66
N THR A 851 -1.02 -26.33 -32.40
CA THR A 851 -1.03 -27.57 -31.62
C THR A 851 -2.12 -27.65 -30.60
N GLY A 852 -2.89 -26.58 -30.38
CA GLY A 852 -3.90 -26.50 -29.32
C GLY A 852 -3.32 -26.60 -27.89
N VAL A 853 -2.01 -26.43 -27.74
CA VAL A 853 -1.31 -26.56 -26.44
C VAL A 853 -0.97 -25.20 -25.88
N ALA A 854 -1.17 -25.03 -24.58
CA ALA A 854 -0.67 -23.91 -23.82
C ALA A 854 0.61 -24.30 -23.06
N THR A 855 1.65 -23.48 -23.14
CA THR A 855 2.88 -23.63 -22.38
C THR A 855 2.87 -22.68 -21.21
N TYR A 856 3.04 -23.18 -19.98
CA TYR A 856 3.11 -22.34 -18.79
C TYR A 856 4.32 -21.42 -18.85
N GLY A 857 4.08 -20.14 -18.59
CA GLY A 857 5.12 -19.14 -18.42
C GLY A 857 5.86 -19.29 -17.09
N SER A 858 6.75 -18.35 -16.82
CA SER A 858 7.50 -18.34 -15.56
C SER A 858 6.56 -18.34 -14.36
N PRO A 859 6.82 -19.19 -13.34
CA PRO A 859 6.07 -19.15 -12.11
C PRO A 859 6.25 -17.81 -11.41
N GLY A 860 5.22 -17.42 -10.65
CA GLY A 860 5.25 -16.18 -9.87
C GLY A 860 6.22 -16.22 -8.71
N PHE A 861 6.38 -15.08 -8.06
CA PHE A 861 7.16 -14.95 -6.83
C PHE A 861 6.27 -15.14 -5.60
N VAL A 862 6.86 -15.61 -4.49
CA VAL A 862 6.26 -15.56 -3.17
C VAL A 862 7.01 -14.59 -2.28
N GLN A 863 6.29 -13.98 -1.37
CA GLN A 863 6.84 -13.24 -0.25
C GLN A 863 6.89 -14.16 0.95
N ILE A 864 8.08 -14.42 1.44
CA ILE A 864 8.28 -15.17 2.68
C ILE A 864 7.98 -14.23 3.86
N GLY A 865 7.24 -14.71 4.83
CA GLY A 865 6.92 -13.94 6.02
C GLY A 865 8.12 -13.74 6.93
N ALA A 866 8.10 -12.66 7.71
CA ALA A 866 9.18 -12.33 8.62
C ALA A 866 9.46 -13.47 9.63
N PRO A 867 10.72 -13.81 9.90
CA PRO A 867 11.09 -14.80 10.91
C PRO A 867 10.81 -14.30 12.32
N ARG A 868 11.04 -15.15 13.33
CA ARG A 868 11.04 -14.67 14.72
C ARG A 868 12.03 -13.54 14.85
N THR A 869 11.56 -12.44 15.45
CA THR A 869 12.35 -11.23 15.64
C THR A 869 12.14 -10.71 17.04
N VAL A 870 13.25 -10.47 17.75
CA VAL A 870 13.25 -9.96 19.12
C VAL A 870 13.88 -8.59 19.13
N SER A 871 13.22 -7.63 19.81
CA SER A 871 13.77 -6.28 20.03
C SER A 871 13.47 -5.77 21.44
N GLY A 872 14.36 -4.96 21.97
CA GLY A 872 14.19 -4.22 23.21
C GLY A 872 14.23 -2.72 22.97
N THR A 873 13.40 -1.97 23.70
CA THR A 873 13.32 -0.51 23.61
C THR A 873 13.34 0.09 25.01
N LEU A 874 14.15 1.10 25.18
CA LEU A 874 14.15 1.95 26.37
C LEU A 874 13.57 3.32 26.00
N THR A 875 12.53 3.75 26.70
CA THR A 875 11.85 5.04 26.49
C THR A 875 11.92 5.87 27.75
N PHE A 876 12.35 7.11 27.58
CA PHE A 876 12.38 8.15 28.62
C PHE A 876 11.37 9.24 28.28
N LYS A 877 10.60 9.70 29.29
CA LYS A 877 9.73 10.87 29.18
C LYS A 877 10.14 11.89 30.26
N PHE A 878 10.14 13.16 29.93
CA PHE A 878 10.49 14.25 30.85
C PHE A 878 9.45 15.35 30.79
#